data_a35bc3a48c86b007582bc176aaf11380
#
_entry.id   a35bc3a48c86b007582bc176aaf11380
#
_cell.length_a   1.000
_cell.length_b   1.000
_cell.length_c   1.000
_cell.angle_alpha   90.00
_cell.angle_beta   90.00
_cell.angle_gamma   90.00
#
_symmetry.space_group_name_H-M   'P 1'
#
loop_
_entity.id
_entity.type
_entity.pdbx_description
1 polymer ?
#
loop_
_entity_poly.entity_id
_entity_poly.type
_entity_poly.pdbx_seq_one_letter_code
_entity_poly.pdbx_strand_id
1 'polypeptide(L)'
;MSDPSPTSGALEKAQIPAYAAQLNAPQRDAVLTTEGPVLMLAGAGTGKTAALTARLAHLIATRRAWPSEILCVTFTNKAAREMRERVGRHIGDAVEGMPWLGTFHSIGARMLRRHAELVGLESNYTIIDTDDQLRLLKQLIQENDLDEKRWPARQLAGLIDRWKNRGLNPGDLDAVENEAYANGRGAQFYKLYQDRLKTLNACDFGDLLLHILNIFRDHRDVLEQYQQRFKYILVDEYQDTNQVQYLWLRLLAQARKNICVVGDDDQSIYSWRGAEVANILKFEKDFPGAAVIKLEQNYRSTPQILAAASGLIDANSERLGKTLWTELPAGEKVRVIGVWDAPEEARRVGEEIERLEAEGAPLDEVAILVRAQYQTREFEDRFIQIGLNYRIVGGFRFYERAEIRDALAYLRTIAQPADDLAFERIYNQPKRGLGAKTLEAMRRHARRTQAPLAAASLDLCDTDELPARARNTLIGLLGQFVHWRELSEQITPSELLRTVIAESGYEDMLQKDRSAESAGRLENLTELARAMEEYDTLGDFLEHVSLVMDNERANDGEKVTIMTMHAAKGLEFDHVFLPGWEEGVFPSQRAIDEGGLASLEEERRLAYVAITRAKRRCSIFHAANRRIYGQWTSSIPSRFIEELPEEHVKSETTMTGGASLWRANWSETDDPFAHVSSSRPDRSGARGPGWQRALSTKYDTTPKRIAEPGRSAASFAAKPRSDIADGARVFHDKFGYGTVTGQEGNKLTIEFEKAGEKRVLDSFVTLAD
;
A
#
# COMPACT_ATOMS: atom_id res chain seq x y z
N MET A 1 18.07 59.83 48.48
CA MET A 1 18.87 59.38 47.37
C MET A 1 18.17 58.15 46.83
N SER A 2 17.47 58.35 45.76
CA SER A 2 16.57 57.39 45.13
C SER A 2 17.35 56.59 44.07
N ASP A 3 17.30 55.28 44.19
CA ASP A 3 17.84 54.38 43.18
C ASP A 3 16.89 54.27 41.96
N PRO A 4 17.38 54.40 40.74
CA PRO A 4 16.48 54.27 39.56
C PRO A 4 16.32 52.79 39.20
N SER A 5 15.09 52.35 39.11
CA SER A 5 14.65 51.07 38.50
C SER A 5 15.24 50.88 37.10
N PRO A 6 15.67 49.68 36.73
CA PRO A 6 16.12 49.43 35.37
C PRO A 6 14.91 49.40 34.42
N THR A 7 14.96 50.30 33.46
CA THR A 7 14.08 50.37 32.30
C THR A 7 14.06 49.05 31.53
N SER A 8 12.87 48.59 31.27
CA SER A 8 12.47 47.56 30.29
C SER A 8 13.35 47.62 29.04
N GLY A 9 14.30 46.66 28.96
CA GLY A 9 15.11 46.49 27.78
C GLY A 9 14.23 46.06 26.59
N ALA A 10 14.37 46.75 25.51
CA ALA A 10 13.79 46.41 24.20
C ALA A 10 14.11 44.96 23.87
N LEU A 11 13.08 44.14 23.71
CA LEU A 11 13.16 42.84 23.03
C LEU A 11 13.73 43.13 21.63
N GLU A 12 15.00 42.79 21.41
CA GLU A 12 15.58 42.72 20.08
C GLU A 12 14.58 41.99 19.17
N LYS A 13 14.19 42.63 18.08
CA LYS A 13 13.44 42.00 16.99
C LYS A 13 14.34 40.91 16.43
N ALA A 14 14.26 39.71 17.01
CA ALA A 14 14.90 38.52 16.47
C ALA A 14 14.47 38.39 15.02
N GLN A 15 15.41 38.45 14.11
CA GLN A 15 15.17 38.36 12.67
C GLN A 15 14.52 37.00 12.39
N ILE A 16 13.25 37.02 11.92
CA ILE A 16 12.50 35.78 11.64
C ILE A 16 13.28 34.98 10.59
N PRO A 17 13.67 33.72 10.88
CA PRO A 17 14.41 32.90 9.91
C PRO A 17 13.64 32.75 8.59
N ALA A 18 14.35 32.63 7.47
CA ALA A 18 13.74 32.56 6.14
C ALA A 18 12.70 31.43 6.02
N TYR A 19 12.92 30.28 6.65
CA TYR A 19 11.98 29.15 6.68
C TYR A 19 10.68 29.43 7.47
N ALA A 20 10.66 30.45 8.32
CA ALA A 20 9.51 30.84 9.13
C ALA A 20 8.85 32.16 8.63
N ALA A 21 9.47 32.83 7.66
CA ALA A 21 9.02 34.14 7.20
C ALA A 21 7.64 34.11 6.49
N GLN A 22 7.32 33.00 5.83
CA GLN A 22 6.06 32.82 5.09
C GLN A 22 4.96 32.17 5.94
N LEU A 23 5.26 31.79 7.18
CA LEU A 23 4.30 31.14 8.09
C LEU A 23 3.41 32.18 8.78
N ASN A 24 2.14 31.85 8.98
CA ASN A 24 1.24 32.63 9.82
C ASN A 24 1.62 32.52 11.32
N ALA A 25 0.96 33.31 12.17
CA ALA A 25 1.29 33.35 13.61
C ALA A 25 1.18 31.99 14.29
N PRO A 26 0.07 31.21 14.20
CA PRO A 26 -0.03 29.87 14.80
C PRO A 26 1.00 28.89 14.26
N GLN A 27 1.29 28.90 12.95
CA GLN A 27 2.33 28.06 12.38
C GLN A 27 3.73 28.41 12.92
N ARG A 28 4.03 29.72 13.08
CA ARG A 28 5.31 30.15 13.70
C ARG A 28 5.40 29.74 15.16
N ASP A 29 4.33 29.88 15.91
CA ASP A 29 4.28 29.42 17.31
C ASP A 29 4.58 27.93 17.41
N ALA A 30 4.00 27.14 16.51
CA ALA A 30 4.25 25.72 16.41
C ALA A 30 5.71 25.40 16.06
N VAL A 31 6.37 26.18 15.21
CA VAL A 31 7.79 26.01 14.86
C VAL A 31 8.71 26.39 16.03
N LEU A 32 8.39 27.47 16.76
CA LEU A 32 9.24 28.02 17.83
C LEU A 32 9.05 27.32 19.18
N THR A 33 7.92 26.66 19.42
CA THR A 33 7.70 25.84 20.65
C THR A 33 8.47 24.55 20.56
N THR A 34 9.78 24.57 20.81
CA THR A 34 10.69 23.45 20.54
C THR A 34 10.65 22.36 21.60
N GLU A 35 10.50 22.71 22.88
CA GLU A 35 10.58 21.77 23.99
C GLU A 35 9.21 21.30 24.46
N GLY A 36 9.14 20.07 24.94
CA GLY A 36 7.92 19.44 25.44
C GLY A 36 7.01 18.88 24.34
N PRO A 37 5.90 18.26 24.74
CA PRO A 37 4.94 17.69 23.77
C PRO A 37 4.11 18.79 23.12
N VAL A 38 3.90 18.67 21.81
CA VAL A 38 3.14 19.62 20.98
C VAL A 38 2.14 18.86 20.12
N LEU A 39 0.89 19.26 20.16
CA LEU A 39 -0.16 18.84 19.21
C LEU A 39 -0.48 20.01 18.27
N MET A 40 -0.16 19.86 17.01
CA MET A 40 -0.64 20.75 15.94
C MET A 40 -1.97 20.20 15.42
N LEU A 41 -3.08 20.75 15.89
CA LEU A 41 -4.41 20.39 15.39
C LEU A 41 -4.70 21.23 14.14
N ALA A 42 -4.62 20.59 12.98
CA ALA A 42 -4.53 21.32 11.70
C ALA A 42 -5.56 20.79 10.70
N GLY A 43 -6.47 21.64 10.26
CA GLY A 43 -7.49 21.27 9.27
C GLY A 43 -6.94 21.03 7.86
N ALA A 44 -7.83 20.67 6.94
CA ALA A 44 -7.49 20.52 5.53
C ALA A 44 -6.90 21.79 4.96
N GLY A 45 -5.82 21.73 4.18
CA GLY A 45 -5.24 22.88 3.48
C GLY A 45 -4.63 23.99 4.35
N THR A 46 -4.37 23.74 5.64
CA THR A 46 -3.83 24.72 6.60
C THR A 46 -2.31 24.76 6.66
N GLY A 47 -1.63 24.04 5.76
CA GLY A 47 -0.17 24.02 5.71
C GLY A 47 0.51 23.17 6.79
N LYS A 48 -0.14 22.08 7.23
CA LYS A 48 0.41 21.08 8.18
C LYS A 48 1.86 20.74 7.91
N THR A 49 2.13 20.23 6.73
CA THR A 49 3.45 19.78 6.30
C THR A 49 4.46 20.94 6.22
N ALA A 50 4.01 22.16 5.86
CA ALA A 50 4.87 23.35 5.83
C ALA A 50 5.32 23.71 7.27
N ALA A 51 4.41 23.72 8.23
CA ALA A 51 4.75 23.97 9.63
C ALA A 51 5.70 22.90 10.19
N LEU A 52 5.41 21.61 9.91
CA LEU A 52 6.24 20.50 10.39
C LEU A 52 7.65 20.53 9.78
N THR A 53 7.78 20.79 8.48
CA THR A 53 9.09 20.90 7.80
C THR A 53 9.87 22.13 8.26
N ALA A 54 9.21 23.27 8.48
CA ALA A 54 9.84 24.45 9.04
C ALA A 54 10.32 24.22 10.48
N ARG A 55 9.54 23.52 11.31
CA ARG A 55 9.95 23.10 12.66
C ARG A 55 11.19 22.20 12.61
N LEU A 56 11.20 21.21 11.71
CA LEU A 56 12.34 20.33 11.51
C LEU A 56 13.60 21.12 11.11
N ALA A 57 13.47 22.04 10.15
CA ALA A 57 14.54 22.92 9.74
C ALA A 57 15.03 23.83 10.89
N HIS A 58 14.09 24.34 11.70
CA HIS A 58 14.40 25.16 12.88
C HIS A 58 15.25 24.42 13.91
N LEU A 59 14.89 23.16 14.25
CA LEU A 59 15.62 22.33 15.21
C LEU A 59 17.08 22.10 14.77
N ILE A 60 17.30 21.88 13.47
CA ILE A 60 18.63 21.65 12.90
C ILE A 60 19.42 22.98 12.81
N ALA A 61 18.81 24.03 12.25
CA ALA A 61 19.47 25.32 12.08
C ALA A 61 19.89 25.95 13.41
N THR A 62 19.08 25.78 14.46
CA THR A 62 19.41 26.27 15.83
C THR A 62 20.32 25.30 16.60
N ARG A 63 20.78 24.23 15.97
CA ARG A 63 21.66 23.20 16.56
C ARG A 63 21.10 22.54 17.84
N ARG A 64 19.79 22.47 17.99
CA ARG A 64 19.13 21.76 19.09
C ARG A 64 19.30 20.24 18.94
N ALA A 65 19.33 19.76 17.71
CA ALA A 65 19.62 18.37 17.39
C ALA A 65 20.36 18.25 16.06
N TRP A 66 21.15 17.19 15.93
CA TRP A 66 21.72 16.78 14.67
C TRP A 66 20.64 16.06 13.82
N PRO A 67 20.75 16.03 12.49
CA PRO A 67 19.83 15.30 11.62
C PRO A 67 19.59 13.84 12.02
N SER A 68 20.64 13.15 12.49
CA SER A 68 20.59 11.77 12.95
C SER A 68 19.95 11.56 14.34
N GLU A 69 19.66 12.63 15.06
CA GLU A 69 19.03 12.63 16.40
C GLU A 69 17.53 12.98 16.36
N ILE A 70 16.97 13.15 15.16
CA ILE A 70 15.55 13.45 14.96
C ILE A 70 14.87 12.27 14.28
N LEU A 71 13.83 11.76 14.93
CA LEU A 71 12.89 10.81 14.34
C LEU A 71 11.75 11.59 13.69
N CYS A 72 11.57 11.44 12.38
CA CYS A 72 10.48 12.08 11.64
C CYS A 72 9.69 11.02 10.87
N VAL A 73 8.43 10.83 11.26
CA VAL A 73 7.59 9.76 10.75
C VAL A 73 6.43 10.33 9.97
N THR A 74 6.17 9.77 8.78
CA THR A 74 5.03 10.06 7.95
C THR A 74 4.24 8.79 7.65
N PHE A 75 3.01 8.94 7.12
CA PHE A 75 2.17 7.80 6.80
C PHE A 75 2.51 7.16 5.44
N THR A 76 2.98 7.94 4.45
CA THR A 76 3.26 7.46 3.10
C THR A 76 4.69 7.77 2.66
N ASN A 77 5.24 6.94 1.77
CA ASN A 77 6.57 7.17 1.17
C ASN A 77 6.59 8.47 0.34
N LYS A 78 5.49 8.80 -0.34
CA LYS A 78 5.34 10.07 -1.05
C LYS A 78 5.49 11.26 -0.09
N ALA A 79 4.78 11.25 1.04
CA ALA A 79 4.88 12.30 2.06
C ALA A 79 6.30 12.39 2.64
N ALA A 80 6.96 11.25 2.86
CA ALA A 80 8.35 11.21 3.33
C ALA A 80 9.33 11.84 2.32
N ARG A 81 9.15 11.57 1.02
CA ARG A 81 9.94 12.16 -0.06
C ARG A 81 9.71 13.67 -0.15
N GLU A 82 8.45 14.09 -0.22
CA GLU A 82 8.11 15.52 -0.26
C GLU A 82 8.65 16.27 0.97
N MET A 83 8.56 15.66 2.15
CA MET A 83 9.12 16.24 3.36
C MET A 83 10.64 16.38 3.27
N ARG A 84 11.36 15.37 2.76
CA ARG A 84 12.80 15.41 2.54
C ARG A 84 13.19 16.53 1.57
N GLU A 85 12.50 16.65 0.45
CA GLU A 85 12.73 17.70 -0.54
C GLU A 85 12.48 19.11 0.02
N ARG A 86 11.38 19.30 0.76
CA ARG A 86 11.04 20.57 1.40
C ARG A 86 12.06 20.96 2.46
N VAL A 87 12.46 20.02 3.30
CA VAL A 87 13.51 20.23 4.32
C VAL A 87 14.85 20.56 3.64
N GLY A 88 15.22 19.84 2.57
CA GLY A 88 16.41 20.10 1.78
C GLY A 88 16.49 21.53 1.23
N ARG A 89 15.37 22.13 0.84
CA ARG A 89 15.33 23.55 0.40
C ARG A 89 15.71 24.51 1.54
N HIS A 90 15.51 24.14 2.79
CA HIS A 90 15.79 24.99 3.96
C HIS A 90 17.17 24.76 4.56
N ILE A 91 17.66 23.52 4.56
CA ILE A 91 18.91 23.14 5.24
C ILE A 91 19.98 22.56 4.30
N GLY A 92 19.72 22.49 2.98
CA GLY A 92 20.65 21.95 1.99
C GLY A 92 20.98 20.48 2.23
N ASP A 93 22.22 20.10 1.97
CA ASP A 93 22.72 18.71 2.06
C ASP A 93 22.63 18.09 3.46
N ALA A 94 22.35 18.87 4.51
CA ALA A 94 22.14 18.33 5.84
C ALA A 94 20.96 17.33 5.93
N VAL A 95 20.04 17.36 4.96
CA VAL A 95 18.93 16.42 4.85
C VAL A 95 19.40 14.98 4.57
N GLU A 96 20.53 14.80 3.89
CA GLU A 96 21.11 13.47 3.62
C GLU A 96 21.55 12.77 4.93
N GLY A 97 21.91 13.54 5.94
CA GLY A 97 22.21 13.05 7.29
C GLY A 97 21.00 12.62 8.12
N MET A 98 19.79 12.48 7.52
CA MET A 98 18.53 12.11 8.20
C MET A 98 18.11 10.66 7.96
N PRO A 99 18.77 9.67 8.55
CA PRO A 99 18.41 8.27 8.33
C PRO A 99 17.05 7.88 8.94
N TRP A 100 16.49 8.70 9.81
CA TRP A 100 15.26 8.44 10.56
C TRP A 100 14.09 9.30 10.10
N LEU A 101 14.11 9.74 8.83
CA LEU A 101 12.99 10.36 8.14
C LEU A 101 12.40 9.33 7.16
N GLY A 102 11.16 8.91 7.39
CA GLY A 102 10.51 7.88 6.59
C GLY A 102 9.12 7.51 7.09
N THR A 103 8.57 6.40 6.59
CA THR A 103 7.32 5.82 7.11
C THR A 103 7.59 4.97 8.36
N PHE A 104 6.56 4.70 9.16
CA PHE A 104 6.67 3.78 10.31
C PHE A 104 7.31 2.45 9.91
N HIS A 105 6.84 1.84 8.80
CA HIS A 105 7.35 0.55 8.34
C HIS A 105 8.81 0.62 7.85
N SER A 106 9.20 1.66 7.09
CA SER A 106 10.58 1.80 6.61
C SER A 106 11.58 2.01 7.77
N ILE A 107 11.17 2.75 8.80
CA ILE A 107 11.98 2.95 10.00
C ILE A 107 11.98 1.67 10.84
N GLY A 108 10.82 1.00 11.00
CA GLY A 108 10.70 -0.29 11.66
C GLY A 108 11.58 -1.35 11.02
N ALA A 109 11.56 -1.49 9.70
CA ALA A 109 12.43 -2.40 8.95
C ALA A 109 13.92 -2.11 9.22
N ARG A 110 14.32 -0.83 9.19
CA ARG A 110 15.70 -0.40 9.46
C ARG A 110 16.13 -0.73 10.90
N MET A 111 15.26 -0.52 11.88
CA MET A 111 15.51 -0.90 13.26
C MET A 111 15.59 -2.41 13.42
N LEU A 112 14.62 -3.13 12.84
CA LEU A 112 14.55 -4.59 12.93
C LEU A 112 15.77 -5.27 12.30
N ARG A 113 16.29 -4.78 11.16
CA ARG A 113 17.53 -5.32 10.57
C ARG A 113 18.74 -5.24 11.51
N ARG A 114 18.78 -4.26 12.41
CA ARG A 114 19.87 -4.11 13.41
C ARG A 114 19.72 -5.03 14.62
N HIS A 115 18.51 -5.49 14.88
CA HIS A 115 18.16 -6.23 16.09
C HIS A 115 17.39 -7.52 15.76
N ALA A 116 17.49 -8.01 14.52
CA ALA A 116 16.73 -9.16 14.02
C ALA A 116 16.94 -10.42 14.86
N GLU A 117 18.16 -10.64 15.33
CA GLU A 117 18.54 -11.78 16.17
C GLU A 117 17.75 -11.86 17.48
N LEU A 118 17.35 -10.71 18.05
CA LEU A 118 16.56 -10.66 19.29
C LEU A 118 15.14 -11.26 19.15
N VAL A 119 14.65 -11.34 17.91
CA VAL A 119 13.33 -11.95 17.60
C VAL A 119 13.46 -13.28 16.85
N GLY A 120 14.70 -13.78 16.68
CA GLY A 120 14.97 -15.04 16.00
C GLY A 120 14.94 -14.96 14.48
N LEU A 121 15.28 -13.79 13.91
CA LEU A 121 15.47 -13.57 12.49
C LEU A 121 16.95 -13.26 12.20
N GLU A 122 17.37 -13.45 10.95
CA GLU A 122 18.65 -12.93 10.47
C GLU A 122 18.46 -11.51 9.91
N SER A 123 19.53 -10.72 9.82
CA SER A 123 19.46 -9.32 9.34
C SER A 123 19.01 -9.18 7.89
N ASN A 124 19.17 -10.24 7.07
CA ASN A 124 18.78 -10.31 5.67
C ASN A 124 17.37 -10.88 5.43
N TYR A 125 16.50 -10.88 6.45
CA TYR A 125 15.14 -11.41 6.34
C TYR A 125 14.36 -10.82 5.15
N THR A 126 13.45 -11.62 4.59
CA THR A 126 12.54 -11.22 3.51
C THR A 126 11.25 -10.63 4.08
N ILE A 127 10.77 -9.54 3.49
CA ILE A 127 9.44 -8.99 3.78
C ILE A 127 8.47 -9.57 2.75
N ILE A 128 7.53 -10.40 3.21
CA ILE A 128 6.55 -11.05 2.33
C ILE A 128 5.33 -10.16 2.08
N ASP A 129 4.75 -10.31 0.90
CA ASP A 129 3.53 -9.60 0.54
C ASP A 129 2.25 -10.35 0.97
N THR A 130 1.09 -9.71 0.75
CA THR A 130 -0.22 -10.26 1.12
C THR A 130 -0.55 -11.57 0.41
N ASP A 131 -0.12 -11.79 -0.85
CA ASP A 131 -0.39 -13.03 -1.57
C ASP A 131 0.47 -14.18 -1.03
N ASP A 132 1.73 -13.90 -0.72
CA ASP A 132 2.62 -14.86 -0.11
C ASP A 132 2.12 -15.23 1.30
N GLN A 133 1.64 -14.24 2.06
CA GLN A 133 0.96 -14.46 3.34
C GLN A 133 -0.25 -15.40 3.17
N LEU A 134 -1.14 -15.09 2.23
CA LEU A 134 -2.32 -15.93 1.97
C LEU A 134 -1.94 -17.34 1.52
N ARG A 135 -0.91 -17.47 0.69
CA ARG A 135 -0.41 -18.78 0.23
C ARG A 135 0.13 -19.61 1.40
N LEU A 136 0.90 -18.99 2.28
CA LEU A 136 1.43 -19.62 3.47
C LEU A 136 0.32 -20.06 4.42
N LEU A 137 -0.66 -19.19 4.67
CA LEU A 137 -1.82 -19.52 5.52
C LEU A 137 -2.67 -20.65 4.94
N LYS A 138 -2.89 -20.70 3.62
CA LYS A 138 -3.56 -21.82 2.95
C LYS A 138 -2.83 -23.16 3.18
N GLN A 139 -1.52 -23.15 3.09
CA GLN A 139 -0.71 -24.33 3.36
C GLN A 139 -0.90 -24.81 4.81
N LEU A 140 -0.82 -23.88 5.77
CA LEU A 140 -1.01 -24.21 7.19
C LEU A 140 -2.43 -24.75 7.49
N ILE A 141 -3.46 -24.19 6.86
CA ILE A 141 -4.85 -24.66 6.99
C ILE A 141 -4.97 -26.10 6.48
N GLN A 142 -4.41 -26.38 5.29
CA GLN A 142 -4.41 -27.72 4.69
C GLN A 142 -3.59 -28.74 5.52
N GLU A 143 -2.41 -28.35 6.02
CA GLU A 143 -1.56 -29.19 6.85
C GLU A 143 -2.18 -29.55 8.21
N ASN A 144 -3.15 -28.77 8.66
CA ASN A 144 -3.88 -29.00 9.92
C ASN A 144 -5.31 -29.54 9.71
N ASP A 145 -5.59 -30.12 8.53
CA ASP A 145 -6.84 -30.78 8.16
C ASP A 145 -8.09 -29.91 8.35
N LEU A 146 -7.97 -28.58 8.13
CA LEU A 146 -9.10 -27.67 8.12
C LEU A 146 -9.67 -27.48 6.71
N ASP A 147 -11.00 -27.41 6.62
CA ASP A 147 -11.69 -27.07 5.38
C ASP A 147 -11.54 -25.58 5.07
N GLU A 148 -10.76 -25.24 4.01
CA GLU A 148 -10.54 -23.87 3.54
C GLU A 148 -11.85 -23.15 3.13
N LYS A 149 -12.88 -23.89 2.73
CA LYS A 149 -14.18 -23.29 2.38
C LYS A 149 -14.91 -22.77 3.63
N ARG A 150 -14.77 -23.48 4.75
CA ARG A 150 -15.36 -23.08 6.03
C ARG A 150 -14.49 -22.07 6.78
N TRP A 151 -13.17 -22.18 6.65
CA TRP A 151 -12.19 -21.34 7.33
C TRP A 151 -11.20 -20.72 6.32
N PRO A 152 -11.62 -19.71 5.58
CA PRO A 152 -10.80 -19.12 4.51
C PRO A 152 -9.50 -18.52 5.03
N ALA A 153 -8.41 -18.72 4.31
CA ALA A 153 -7.10 -18.11 4.64
C ALA A 153 -7.14 -16.59 4.71
N ARG A 154 -7.99 -15.95 3.87
CA ARG A 154 -8.18 -14.49 3.89
C ARG A 154 -8.80 -14.00 5.20
N GLN A 155 -9.70 -14.76 5.80
CA GLN A 155 -10.26 -14.43 7.12
C GLN A 155 -9.18 -14.48 8.19
N LEU A 156 -8.36 -15.55 8.20
CA LEU A 156 -7.25 -15.68 9.14
C LEU A 156 -6.21 -14.58 8.97
N ALA A 157 -5.84 -14.25 7.74
CA ALA A 157 -4.93 -13.14 7.44
C ALA A 157 -5.43 -11.83 8.03
N GLY A 158 -6.71 -11.50 7.81
CA GLY A 158 -7.32 -10.28 8.36
C GLY A 158 -7.38 -10.25 9.89
N LEU A 159 -7.55 -11.41 10.54
CA LEU A 159 -7.49 -11.51 12.00
C LEU A 159 -6.05 -11.30 12.51
N ILE A 160 -5.07 -11.97 11.92
CA ILE A 160 -3.65 -11.82 12.29
C ILE A 160 -3.20 -10.38 12.11
N ASP A 161 -3.55 -9.74 10.99
CA ASP A 161 -3.23 -8.33 10.74
C ASP A 161 -3.84 -7.40 11.81
N ARG A 162 -5.11 -7.63 12.17
CA ARG A 162 -5.78 -6.88 13.25
C ARG A 162 -5.09 -7.07 14.60
N TRP A 163 -4.69 -8.30 14.95
CA TRP A 163 -3.99 -8.57 16.20
C TRP A 163 -2.61 -7.89 16.22
N LYS A 164 -1.86 -7.97 15.12
CA LYS A 164 -0.57 -7.28 14.99
C LYS A 164 -0.71 -5.76 15.09
N ASN A 165 -1.71 -5.17 14.45
CA ASN A 165 -1.99 -3.74 14.53
C ASN A 165 -2.35 -3.27 15.95
N ARG A 166 -2.87 -4.18 16.79
CA ARG A 166 -3.12 -3.94 18.21
C ARG A 166 -1.92 -4.27 19.10
N GLY A 167 -0.81 -4.75 18.54
CA GLY A 167 0.40 -5.12 19.29
C GLY A 167 0.27 -6.42 20.07
N LEU A 168 -0.59 -7.36 19.63
CA LEU A 168 -0.86 -8.64 20.27
C LEU A 168 -0.04 -9.75 19.59
N ASN A 169 0.68 -10.53 20.41
CA ASN A 169 1.32 -11.77 20.00
C ASN A 169 0.34 -12.96 20.12
N PRO A 170 0.65 -14.14 19.59
CA PRO A 170 -0.22 -15.31 19.73
C PRO A 170 -0.61 -15.66 21.16
N GLY A 171 0.28 -15.38 22.14
CA GLY A 171 0.03 -15.64 23.56
C GLY A 171 -0.80 -14.56 24.27
N ASP A 172 -1.03 -13.43 23.64
CA ASP A 172 -1.76 -12.29 24.23
C ASP A 172 -3.25 -12.32 23.89
N LEU A 173 -3.69 -13.26 23.03
CA LEU A 173 -5.08 -13.35 22.59
C LEU A 173 -5.98 -13.85 23.71
N ASP A 174 -7.06 -13.12 23.98
CA ASP A 174 -8.11 -13.53 24.89
C ASP A 174 -9.03 -14.65 24.31
N ALA A 175 -9.97 -15.13 25.11
CA ALA A 175 -10.87 -16.21 24.69
C ALA A 175 -11.75 -15.80 23.50
N VAL A 176 -12.21 -14.56 23.44
CA VAL A 176 -13.09 -14.04 22.39
C VAL A 176 -12.32 -13.94 21.06
N GLU A 177 -11.12 -13.41 21.11
CA GLU A 177 -10.25 -13.29 19.94
C GLU A 177 -9.83 -14.66 19.40
N ASN A 178 -9.52 -15.61 20.30
CA ASN A 178 -9.18 -16.96 19.91
C ASN A 178 -10.36 -17.70 19.26
N GLU A 179 -11.59 -17.52 19.76
CA GLU A 179 -12.82 -18.08 19.20
C GLU A 179 -13.13 -17.57 17.78
N ALA A 180 -12.60 -16.42 17.39
CA ALA A 180 -12.87 -15.80 16.09
C ALA A 180 -12.44 -16.66 14.89
N TYR A 181 -11.61 -17.71 15.09
CA TYR A 181 -11.16 -18.59 14.03
C TYR A 181 -11.12 -20.05 14.45
N ALA A 182 -11.65 -20.94 13.60
CA ALA A 182 -11.57 -22.39 13.69
C ALA A 182 -11.97 -22.95 15.08
N ASN A 183 -13.06 -22.44 15.66
CA ASN A 183 -13.62 -22.86 16.96
C ASN A 183 -12.55 -22.79 18.09
N GLY A 184 -11.94 -21.62 18.29
CA GLY A 184 -10.98 -21.40 19.36
C GLY A 184 -9.52 -21.79 19.01
N ARG A 185 -9.19 -21.92 17.72
CA ARG A 185 -7.82 -22.23 17.26
C ARG A 185 -7.07 -21.02 16.72
N GLY A 186 -7.59 -19.80 16.86
CA GLY A 186 -7.00 -18.56 16.33
C GLY A 186 -5.55 -18.38 16.79
N ALA A 187 -5.28 -18.45 18.10
CA ALA A 187 -3.94 -18.34 18.66
C ALA A 187 -2.99 -19.43 18.17
N GLN A 188 -3.50 -20.66 18.01
CA GLN A 188 -2.71 -21.77 17.48
C GLN A 188 -2.25 -21.52 16.06
N PHE A 189 -3.15 -21.07 15.16
CA PHE A 189 -2.81 -20.79 13.77
C PHE A 189 -1.91 -19.57 13.65
N TYR A 190 -2.14 -18.54 14.45
CA TYR A 190 -1.25 -17.37 14.50
C TYR A 190 0.16 -17.79 14.94
N LYS A 191 0.29 -18.64 15.96
CA LYS A 191 1.58 -19.18 16.39
C LYS A 191 2.26 -20.00 15.29
N LEU A 192 1.55 -20.93 14.65
CA LEU A 192 2.08 -21.73 13.53
C LEU A 192 2.57 -20.83 12.39
N TYR A 193 1.84 -19.76 12.09
CA TYR A 193 2.21 -18.77 11.08
C TYR A 193 3.52 -18.06 11.46
N GLN A 194 3.65 -17.57 12.69
CA GLN A 194 4.86 -16.92 13.16
C GLN A 194 6.07 -17.87 13.21
N ASP A 195 5.87 -19.11 13.64
CA ASP A 195 6.92 -20.13 13.66
C ASP A 195 7.41 -20.45 12.22
N ARG A 196 6.47 -20.49 11.25
CA ARG A 196 6.80 -20.71 9.85
C ARG A 196 7.55 -19.52 9.24
N LEU A 197 7.15 -18.29 9.53
CA LEU A 197 7.87 -17.09 9.11
C LEU A 197 9.31 -17.07 9.62
N LYS A 198 9.54 -17.44 10.89
CA LYS A 198 10.90 -17.58 11.45
C LYS A 198 11.72 -18.61 10.70
N THR A 199 11.13 -19.79 10.40
CA THR A 199 11.81 -20.84 9.63
C THR A 199 12.24 -20.38 8.23
N LEU A 200 11.44 -19.51 7.61
CA LEU A 200 11.70 -18.94 6.29
C LEU A 200 12.62 -17.71 6.33
N ASN A 201 13.07 -17.30 7.50
CA ASN A 201 13.73 -16.01 7.71
C ASN A 201 12.94 -14.88 7.05
N ALA A 202 11.65 -14.78 7.36
CA ALA A 202 10.73 -13.82 6.77
C ALA A 202 9.86 -13.13 7.81
N CYS A 203 9.34 -11.97 7.47
CA CYS A 203 8.32 -11.27 8.23
C CYS A 203 7.29 -10.65 7.27
N ASP A 204 6.07 -10.45 7.72
CA ASP A 204 5.08 -9.64 7.01
C ASP A 204 5.15 -8.16 7.46
N PHE A 205 4.32 -7.31 6.85
CA PHE A 205 4.30 -5.88 7.17
C PHE A 205 3.96 -5.59 8.64
N GLY A 206 3.01 -6.32 9.22
CA GLY A 206 2.63 -6.17 10.63
C GLY A 206 3.77 -6.51 11.58
N ASP A 207 4.60 -7.48 11.22
CA ASP A 207 5.77 -7.90 12.01
C ASP A 207 6.82 -6.81 12.13
N LEU A 208 6.99 -5.95 11.10
CA LEU A 208 7.98 -4.87 11.14
C LEU A 208 7.83 -3.94 12.36
N LEU A 209 6.58 -3.72 12.76
CA LEU A 209 6.28 -2.88 13.92
C LEU A 209 6.10 -3.71 15.20
N LEU A 210 5.43 -4.86 15.11
CA LEU A 210 5.20 -5.74 16.25
C LEU A 210 6.51 -6.24 16.86
N HIS A 211 7.46 -6.69 16.03
CA HIS A 211 8.77 -7.14 16.52
C HIS A 211 9.56 -6.01 17.21
N ILE A 212 9.56 -4.79 16.66
CA ILE A 212 10.18 -3.65 17.32
C ILE A 212 9.48 -3.30 18.64
N LEU A 213 8.15 -3.36 18.68
CA LEU A 213 7.41 -3.16 19.93
C LEU A 213 7.80 -4.21 20.98
N ASN A 214 7.94 -5.49 20.60
CA ASN A 214 8.38 -6.56 21.47
C ASN A 214 9.82 -6.33 21.94
N ILE A 215 10.74 -5.99 21.01
CA ILE A 215 12.14 -5.64 21.39
C ILE A 215 12.15 -4.50 22.41
N PHE A 216 11.37 -3.45 22.23
CA PHE A 216 11.32 -2.33 23.19
C PHE A 216 10.71 -2.71 24.54
N ARG A 217 9.84 -3.72 24.61
CA ARG A 217 9.26 -4.24 25.87
C ARG A 217 10.24 -5.16 26.58
N ASP A 218 10.91 -6.04 25.83
CA ASP A 218 11.70 -7.13 26.40
C ASP A 218 13.18 -6.76 26.58
N HIS A 219 13.71 -5.81 25.78
CA HIS A 219 15.10 -5.37 25.77
C HIS A 219 15.20 -3.86 26.08
N ARG A 220 15.21 -3.57 27.38
CA ARG A 220 15.23 -2.19 27.89
C ARG A 220 16.46 -1.39 27.45
N ASP A 221 17.61 -2.03 27.33
CA ASP A 221 18.84 -1.46 26.83
C ASP A 221 18.71 -0.94 25.39
N VAL A 222 18.03 -1.69 24.52
CA VAL A 222 17.74 -1.27 23.15
C VAL A 222 16.79 -0.07 23.12
N LEU A 223 15.72 -0.10 23.94
CA LEU A 223 14.80 1.04 24.07
C LEU A 223 15.56 2.30 24.54
N GLU A 224 16.37 2.20 25.59
CA GLU A 224 17.15 3.31 26.14
C GLU A 224 18.13 3.87 25.09
N GLN A 225 18.74 3.02 24.26
CA GLN A 225 19.61 3.46 23.16
C GLN A 225 18.86 4.37 22.17
N TYR A 226 17.65 4.01 21.78
CA TYR A 226 16.86 4.84 20.86
C TYR A 226 16.28 6.08 21.55
N GLN A 227 15.88 6.01 22.81
CA GLN A 227 15.45 7.16 23.62
C GLN A 227 16.57 8.19 23.80
N GLN A 228 17.82 7.75 23.97
CA GLN A 228 18.98 8.62 24.02
C GLN A 228 19.31 9.23 22.66
N ARG A 229 19.16 8.46 21.59
CA ARG A 229 19.41 8.91 20.22
C ARG A 229 18.43 9.98 19.78
N PHE A 230 17.13 9.75 19.98
CA PHE A 230 16.08 10.66 19.49
C PHE A 230 15.84 11.79 20.48
N LYS A 231 16.42 12.96 20.18
CA LYS A 231 16.16 14.18 20.96
C LYS A 231 14.77 14.75 20.67
N TYR A 232 14.30 14.60 19.43
CA TYR A 232 12.99 15.05 18.98
C TYR A 232 12.32 13.99 18.13
N ILE A 233 11.00 13.89 18.29
CA ILE A 233 10.12 13.01 17.52
C ILE A 233 9.07 13.88 16.85
N LEU A 234 8.96 13.80 15.51
CA LEU A 234 7.97 14.50 14.72
C LEU A 234 7.10 13.47 13.99
N VAL A 235 5.79 13.63 14.07
CA VAL A 235 4.83 12.68 13.48
C VAL A 235 3.81 13.46 12.64
N ASP A 236 3.70 13.11 11.37
CA ASP A 236 2.65 13.61 10.48
C ASP A 236 1.46 12.66 10.44
N GLU A 237 0.26 13.17 10.14
CA GLU A 237 -1.00 12.43 10.04
C GLU A 237 -1.28 11.54 11.27
N TYR A 238 -1.10 12.07 12.47
CA TYR A 238 -1.18 11.30 13.73
C TYR A 238 -2.52 10.61 13.96
N GLN A 239 -3.63 11.14 13.42
CA GLN A 239 -4.97 10.54 13.47
C GLN A 239 -5.08 9.20 12.73
N ASP A 240 -4.12 8.88 11.86
CA ASP A 240 -4.10 7.61 11.09
C ASP A 240 -3.27 6.52 11.77
N THR A 241 -2.72 6.80 12.95
CA THR A 241 -1.90 5.82 13.69
C THR A 241 -2.76 4.69 14.26
N ASN A 242 -2.27 3.45 14.12
CA ASN A 242 -2.82 2.28 14.79
C ASN A 242 -2.22 2.11 16.20
N GLN A 243 -2.73 1.16 16.97
CA GLN A 243 -2.33 0.95 18.35
C GLN A 243 -0.84 0.58 18.50
N VAL A 244 -0.26 -0.25 17.61
CA VAL A 244 1.15 -0.61 17.69
C VAL A 244 2.05 0.59 17.42
N GLN A 245 1.70 1.45 16.46
CA GLN A 245 2.42 2.69 16.15
C GLN A 245 2.34 3.69 17.31
N TYR A 246 1.16 3.85 17.88
CA TYR A 246 0.95 4.67 19.07
C TYR A 246 1.80 4.19 20.25
N LEU A 247 1.80 2.89 20.57
CA LEU A 247 2.60 2.33 21.66
C LEU A 247 4.09 2.51 21.42
N TRP A 248 4.54 2.35 20.17
CA TRP A 248 5.92 2.55 19.77
C TRP A 248 6.38 3.99 19.99
N LEU A 249 5.60 4.99 19.54
CA LEU A 249 5.88 6.41 19.77
C LEU A 249 5.87 6.75 21.27
N ARG A 250 4.91 6.21 22.00
CA ARG A 250 4.78 6.46 23.44
C ARG A 250 5.99 5.95 24.23
N LEU A 251 6.49 4.74 23.90
CA LEU A 251 7.73 4.21 24.52
C LEU A 251 8.94 5.09 24.21
N LEU A 252 9.13 5.49 22.96
CA LEU A 252 10.25 6.32 22.55
C LEU A 252 10.21 7.72 23.18
N ALA A 253 9.01 8.32 23.30
CA ALA A 253 8.84 9.67 23.83
C ALA A 253 8.98 9.77 25.36
N GLN A 254 8.97 8.67 26.12
CA GLN A 254 8.95 8.67 27.59
C GLN A 254 10.15 9.40 28.20
N ALA A 255 11.36 9.28 27.60
CA ALA A 255 12.57 9.82 28.21
C ALA A 255 12.67 11.35 28.11
N ARG A 256 12.31 11.94 26.96
CA ARG A 256 12.52 13.38 26.70
C ARG A 256 11.23 14.17 26.52
N LYS A 257 10.11 13.52 26.20
CA LYS A 257 8.80 14.11 25.92
C LYS A 257 8.79 15.18 24.81
N ASN A 258 9.87 15.32 24.04
CA ASN A 258 9.97 16.24 22.90
C ASN A 258 9.31 15.58 21.67
N ILE A 259 8.02 15.38 21.74
CA ILE A 259 7.19 14.84 20.64
C ILE A 259 6.29 15.92 20.09
N CYS A 260 6.33 16.10 18.79
CA CYS A 260 5.42 16.99 18.06
C CYS A 260 4.61 16.14 17.08
N VAL A 261 3.31 16.10 17.28
CA VAL A 261 2.38 15.41 16.39
C VAL A 261 1.53 16.41 15.62
N VAL A 262 1.30 16.13 14.35
CA VAL A 262 0.40 16.91 13.48
C VAL A 262 -0.71 16.01 13.03
N GLY A 263 -1.95 16.49 13.12
CA GLY A 263 -3.08 15.69 12.71
C GLY A 263 -4.37 16.49 12.54
N ASP A 264 -5.34 15.82 11.96
CA ASP A 264 -6.68 16.30 11.71
C ASP A 264 -7.69 15.18 12.02
N ASP A 265 -8.39 15.29 13.14
CA ASP A 265 -9.43 14.33 13.56
C ASP A 265 -10.55 14.20 12.52
N ASP A 266 -10.88 15.28 11.78
CA ASP A 266 -11.86 15.28 10.69
C ASP A 266 -11.36 14.57 9.42
N GLN A 267 -10.08 14.18 9.32
CA GLN A 267 -9.51 13.42 8.23
C GLN A 267 -9.10 11.98 8.60
N SER A 268 -9.58 11.45 9.73
CA SER A 268 -9.37 10.05 10.11
C SER A 268 -10.30 9.12 9.32
N ILE A 269 -9.76 8.47 8.28
CA ILE A 269 -10.49 7.65 7.29
C ILE A 269 -9.87 6.27 7.06
N TYR A 270 -9.04 5.78 7.98
CA TYR A 270 -8.32 4.51 7.88
C TYR A 270 -8.59 3.54 9.04
N SER A 271 -9.79 3.60 9.64
CA SER A 271 -10.16 2.66 10.72
C SER A 271 -10.12 1.20 10.25
N TRP A 272 -10.47 0.95 8.99
CA TRP A 272 -10.39 -0.37 8.36
C TRP A 272 -8.93 -0.91 8.22
N ARG A 273 -7.91 -0.03 8.36
CA ARG A 273 -6.49 -0.38 8.50
C ARG A 273 -6.02 -0.42 9.94
N GLY A 274 -6.94 -0.32 10.89
CA GLY A 274 -6.64 -0.29 12.31
C GLY A 274 -6.24 1.08 12.86
N ALA A 275 -6.42 2.18 12.10
CA ALA A 275 -6.24 3.53 12.64
C ALA A 275 -7.25 3.81 13.74
N GLU A 276 -6.80 4.47 14.80
CA GLU A 276 -7.63 4.83 15.95
C GLU A 276 -7.64 6.34 16.16
N VAL A 277 -8.74 7.01 15.78
CA VAL A 277 -8.91 8.46 16.02
C VAL A 277 -8.75 8.81 17.51
N ALA A 278 -9.08 7.89 18.38
CA ALA A 278 -8.89 8.03 19.83
C ALA A 278 -7.44 8.38 20.23
N ASN A 279 -6.44 8.05 19.41
CA ASN A 279 -5.03 8.36 19.68
C ASN A 279 -4.78 9.88 19.70
N ILE A 280 -5.35 10.63 18.73
CA ILE A 280 -5.20 12.09 18.72
C ILE A 280 -6.06 12.75 19.81
N LEU A 281 -7.26 12.22 20.07
CA LEU A 281 -8.17 12.73 21.12
C LEU A 281 -7.58 12.56 22.52
N LYS A 282 -6.73 11.55 22.76
CA LYS A 282 -6.10 11.25 24.06
C LYS A 282 -4.75 11.91 24.25
N PHE A 283 -4.21 12.64 23.26
CA PHE A 283 -2.84 13.14 23.29
C PHE A 283 -2.51 13.99 24.52
N GLU A 284 -3.39 14.93 24.91
CA GLU A 284 -3.18 15.76 26.11
C GLU A 284 -3.20 14.94 27.41
N LYS A 285 -3.98 13.86 27.45
CA LYS A 285 -4.03 12.94 28.59
C LYS A 285 -2.74 12.12 28.71
N ASP A 286 -2.21 11.67 27.56
CA ASP A 286 -0.99 10.86 27.51
C ASP A 286 0.28 11.69 27.74
N PHE A 287 0.24 12.95 27.32
CA PHE A 287 1.33 13.92 27.48
C PHE A 287 0.86 15.18 28.23
N PRO A 288 0.71 15.09 29.56
CA PRO A 288 0.26 16.23 30.37
C PRO A 288 1.15 17.45 30.18
N GLY A 289 0.54 18.62 29.95
CA GLY A 289 1.21 19.87 29.67
C GLY A 289 1.56 20.06 28.18
N ALA A 290 0.98 19.25 27.29
CA ALA A 290 1.13 19.43 25.87
C ALA A 290 0.61 20.81 25.39
N ALA A 291 1.39 21.47 24.53
CA ALA A 291 0.92 22.67 23.84
C ALA A 291 0.04 22.26 22.65
N VAL A 292 -1.25 22.63 22.70
CA VAL A 292 -2.19 22.42 21.58
C VAL A 292 -2.27 23.71 20.76
N ILE A 293 -1.82 23.62 19.51
CA ILE A 293 -1.78 24.75 18.57
C ILE A 293 -2.71 24.45 17.41
N LYS A 294 -3.77 25.27 17.24
CA LYS A 294 -4.74 25.11 16.15
C LYS A 294 -4.30 25.86 14.91
N LEU A 295 -4.22 25.13 13.78
CA LEU A 295 -3.97 25.71 12.46
C LEU A 295 -5.30 25.75 11.69
N GLU A 296 -5.92 26.92 11.64
CA GLU A 296 -7.30 27.10 11.14
C GLU A 296 -7.37 27.89 9.83
N GLN A 297 -6.32 28.64 9.45
CA GLN A 297 -6.27 29.35 8.17
C GLN A 297 -6.01 28.38 7.02
N ASN A 298 -6.99 28.26 6.12
CA ASN A 298 -6.90 27.41 4.93
C ASN A 298 -6.33 28.22 3.74
N TYR A 299 -5.40 27.61 2.99
CA TYR A 299 -4.74 28.20 1.81
C TYR A 299 -5.06 27.45 0.51
N ARG A 300 -5.94 26.45 0.56
CA ARG A 300 -6.23 25.56 -0.57
C ARG A 300 -7.54 25.90 -1.26
N SER A 301 -8.63 25.91 -0.53
CA SER A 301 -9.98 25.89 -1.07
C SER A 301 -10.65 27.24 -0.96
N THR A 302 -11.52 27.56 -1.93
CA THR A 302 -12.36 28.77 -1.89
C THR A 302 -13.30 28.74 -0.67
N PRO A 303 -13.79 29.93 -0.21
CA PRO A 303 -14.72 30.01 0.93
C PRO A 303 -15.96 29.12 0.77
N GLN A 304 -16.50 28.99 -0.45
CA GLN A 304 -17.71 28.20 -0.71
C GLN A 304 -17.47 26.70 -0.48
N ILE A 305 -16.34 26.15 -0.98
CA ILE A 305 -15.96 24.75 -0.79
C ILE A 305 -15.70 24.47 0.69
N LEU A 306 -14.99 25.40 1.36
CA LEU A 306 -14.63 25.26 2.76
C LEU A 306 -15.87 25.27 3.67
N ALA A 307 -16.81 26.16 3.41
CA ALA A 307 -18.07 26.25 4.16
C ALA A 307 -18.95 25.00 3.94
N ALA A 308 -19.07 24.53 2.70
CA ALA A 308 -19.80 23.30 2.40
C ALA A 308 -19.21 22.08 3.15
N ALA A 309 -17.88 21.94 3.12
CA ALA A 309 -17.20 20.85 3.83
C ALA A 309 -17.33 20.96 5.36
N SER A 310 -17.21 22.20 5.91
CA SER A 310 -17.35 22.45 7.34
C SER A 310 -18.76 22.14 7.85
N GLY A 311 -19.79 22.57 7.11
CA GLY A 311 -21.18 22.28 7.47
C GLY A 311 -21.48 20.77 7.50
N LEU A 312 -20.97 20.03 6.49
CA LEU A 312 -21.12 18.58 6.46
C LEU A 312 -20.50 17.90 7.67
N ILE A 313 -19.24 18.23 8.01
CA ILE A 313 -18.51 17.54 9.09
C ILE A 313 -19.01 17.90 10.48
N ASP A 314 -19.72 19.02 10.64
CA ASP A 314 -20.29 19.44 11.94
C ASP A 314 -21.36 18.47 12.47
N ALA A 315 -21.89 17.58 11.62
CA ALA A 315 -22.82 16.52 12.04
C ALA A 315 -22.13 15.35 12.79
N ASN A 316 -20.80 15.28 12.84
CA ASN A 316 -20.07 14.29 13.64
C ASN A 316 -19.99 14.72 15.11
N SER A 317 -20.14 13.76 16.05
CA SER A 317 -20.26 14.03 17.48
C SER A 317 -18.92 14.20 18.21
N GLU A 318 -17.90 13.40 17.86
CA GLU A 318 -16.60 13.41 18.53
C GLU A 318 -15.54 14.18 17.71
N ARG A 319 -15.42 15.49 18.01
CA ARG A 319 -14.47 16.38 17.32
C ARG A 319 -13.70 17.24 18.33
N LEU A 320 -12.42 17.52 18.04
CA LEU A 320 -11.60 18.46 18.82
C LEU A 320 -11.99 19.93 18.61
N GLY A 321 -12.87 20.21 17.67
CA GLY A 321 -13.44 21.53 17.39
C GLY A 321 -12.40 22.52 16.85
N LYS A 322 -12.45 22.78 15.55
CA LYS A 322 -11.69 23.82 14.84
C LYS A 322 -12.60 24.51 13.85
N THR A 323 -12.35 25.80 13.59
CA THR A 323 -13.12 26.59 12.65
C THR A 323 -12.19 27.03 11.52
N LEU A 324 -12.38 26.43 10.35
CA LEU A 324 -11.56 26.75 9.19
C LEU A 324 -12.04 28.05 8.54
N TRP A 325 -11.12 28.89 8.17
CA TRP A 325 -11.37 30.14 7.42
C TRP A 325 -10.29 30.35 6.36
N THR A 326 -10.58 31.18 5.36
CA THR A 326 -9.64 31.48 4.26
C THR A 326 -9.73 32.94 3.83
N GLU A 327 -8.60 33.48 3.35
CA GLU A 327 -8.52 34.80 2.71
C GLU A 327 -8.61 34.72 1.18
N LEU A 328 -8.77 33.50 0.63
CA LEU A 328 -8.93 33.34 -0.82
C LEU A 328 -10.20 34.05 -1.31
N PRO A 329 -10.21 34.56 -2.56
CA PRO A 329 -11.40 35.19 -3.12
C PRO A 329 -12.58 34.20 -3.17
N ALA A 330 -13.78 34.78 -3.15
CA ALA A 330 -15.02 34.02 -3.30
C ALA A 330 -14.96 33.21 -4.62
N GLY A 331 -15.22 31.90 -4.50
CA GLY A 331 -15.29 30.98 -5.64
C GLY A 331 -16.74 30.65 -6.02
N GLU A 332 -16.90 29.73 -6.95
CA GLU A 332 -18.18 29.16 -7.30
C GLU A 332 -18.73 28.32 -6.14
N LYS A 333 -20.06 28.28 -5.99
CA LYS A 333 -20.72 27.35 -5.06
C LYS A 333 -20.45 25.92 -5.47
N VAL A 334 -20.46 24.99 -4.49
CA VAL A 334 -20.41 23.55 -4.77
C VAL A 334 -21.63 23.17 -5.59
N ARG A 335 -21.43 22.52 -6.74
CA ARG A 335 -22.51 22.10 -7.62
C ARG A 335 -22.98 20.70 -7.22
N VAL A 336 -24.28 20.52 -7.03
CA VAL A 336 -24.94 19.21 -6.86
C VAL A 336 -25.79 18.96 -8.09
N ILE A 337 -25.46 17.90 -8.85
CA ILE A 337 -26.02 17.64 -10.16
C ILE A 337 -26.73 16.29 -10.16
N GLY A 338 -28.06 16.32 -10.32
CA GLY A 338 -28.86 15.11 -10.50
C GLY A 338 -28.92 14.68 -11.95
N VAL A 339 -28.58 13.42 -12.23
CA VAL A 339 -28.60 12.81 -13.57
C VAL A 339 -29.48 11.56 -13.59
N TRP A 340 -29.82 11.07 -14.79
CA TRP A 340 -30.71 9.91 -14.91
C TRP A 340 -30.02 8.60 -14.51
N ASP A 341 -28.80 8.36 -14.99
CA ASP A 341 -28.05 7.12 -14.77
C ASP A 341 -26.54 7.32 -14.80
N ALA A 342 -25.77 6.25 -14.59
CA ALA A 342 -24.31 6.27 -14.60
C ALA A 342 -23.69 6.62 -15.97
N PRO A 343 -24.19 6.15 -17.11
CA PRO A 343 -23.71 6.59 -18.42
C PRO A 343 -23.91 8.10 -18.64
N GLU A 344 -25.04 8.68 -18.20
CA GLU A 344 -25.25 10.12 -18.28
C GLU A 344 -24.31 10.88 -17.34
N GLU A 345 -24.07 10.34 -16.14
CA GLU A 345 -23.07 10.88 -15.20
C GLU A 345 -21.68 10.98 -15.86
N ALA A 346 -21.20 9.88 -16.44
CA ALA A 346 -19.90 9.84 -17.12
C ALA A 346 -19.86 10.78 -18.34
N ARG A 347 -20.95 10.86 -19.10
CA ARG A 347 -21.07 11.79 -20.25
C ARG A 347 -20.96 13.25 -19.81
N ARG A 348 -21.70 13.63 -18.76
CA ARG A 348 -21.68 15.01 -18.24
C ARG A 348 -20.34 15.40 -17.68
N VAL A 349 -19.70 14.51 -16.92
CA VAL A 349 -18.35 14.73 -16.39
C VAL A 349 -17.36 14.89 -17.54
N GLY A 350 -17.45 14.03 -18.59
CA GLY A 350 -16.59 14.15 -19.77
C GLY A 350 -16.75 15.49 -20.49
N GLU A 351 -18.00 15.92 -20.76
CA GLU A 351 -18.31 17.21 -21.40
C GLU A 351 -17.78 18.41 -20.59
N GLU A 352 -17.89 18.35 -19.26
CA GLU A 352 -17.36 19.41 -18.39
C GLU A 352 -15.83 19.45 -18.41
N ILE A 353 -15.17 18.28 -18.46
CA ILE A 353 -13.70 18.21 -18.56
C ILE A 353 -13.22 18.73 -19.92
N GLU A 354 -13.86 18.34 -21.03
CA GLU A 354 -13.54 18.89 -22.35
C GLU A 354 -13.70 20.43 -22.39
N ARG A 355 -14.73 20.95 -21.70
CA ARG A 355 -14.94 22.38 -21.55
C ARG A 355 -13.80 23.04 -20.75
N LEU A 356 -13.39 22.46 -19.64
CA LEU A 356 -12.27 22.92 -18.82
C LEU A 356 -10.96 22.93 -19.62
N GLU A 357 -10.70 21.87 -20.39
CA GLU A 357 -9.54 21.79 -21.29
C GLU A 357 -9.57 22.90 -22.34
N ALA A 358 -10.73 23.16 -22.94
CA ALA A 358 -10.92 24.25 -23.89
C ALA A 358 -10.74 25.65 -23.26
N GLU A 359 -11.05 25.81 -21.98
CA GLU A 359 -10.78 27.00 -21.17
C GLU A 359 -9.30 27.13 -20.78
N GLY A 360 -8.46 26.11 -21.07
CA GLY A 360 -7.02 26.08 -20.77
C GLY A 360 -6.67 25.54 -19.38
N ALA A 361 -7.58 24.83 -18.72
CA ALA A 361 -7.27 24.15 -17.46
C ALA A 361 -6.39 22.91 -17.72
N PRO A 362 -5.28 22.71 -16.97
CA PRO A 362 -4.46 21.51 -17.09
C PRO A 362 -5.24 20.28 -16.67
N LEU A 363 -5.20 19.20 -17.47
CA LEU A 363 -5.88 17.94 -17.13
C LEU A 363 -5.34 17.28 -15.86
N ASP A 364 -4.07 17.51 -15.52
CA ASP A 364 -3.46 17.02 -14.28
C ASP A 364 -4.06 17.66 -13.01
N GLU A 365 -4.70 18.83 -13.14
CA GLU A 365 -5.40 19.51 -12.05
C GLU A 365 -6.89 19.15 -12.01
N VAL A 366 -7.32 18.10 -12.72
CA VAL A 366 -8.68 17.58 -12.74
C VAL A 366 -8.72 16.18 -12.14
N ALA A 367 -9.60 15.95 -11.17
CA ALA A 367 -9.77 14.64 -10.55
C ALA A 367 -11.23 14.20 -10.49
N ILE A 368 -11.45 12.91 -10.69
CA ILE A 368 -12.71 12.19 -10.41
C ILE A 368 -12.47 11.29 -9.21
N LEU A 369 -13.17 11.56 -8.11
CA LEU A 369 -13.01 10.81 -6.86
C LEU A 369 -14.23 9.94 -6.63
N VAL A 370 -14.04 8.63 -6.79
CA VAL A 370 -15.08 7.60 -6.61
C VAL A 370 -15.03 6.98 -5.22
N ARG A 371 -16.15 6.46 -4.72
CA ARG A 371 -16.17 5.72 -3.46
C ARG A 371 -15.57 4.32 -3.61
N ALA A 372 -15.82 3.66 -4.72
CA ALA A 372 -15.34 2.30 -5.00
C ALA A 372 -14.82 2.18 -6.44
N GLN A 373 -13.83 1.31 -6.63
CA GLN A 373 -13.17 1.14 -7.94
C GLN A 373 -14.11 0.72 -9.07
N TYR A 374 -15.17 -0.07 -8.80
CA TYR A 374 -16.09 -0.48 -9.84
C TYR A 374 -16.78 0.70 -10.55
N GLN A 375 -16.84 1.88 -9.90
CA GLN A 375 -17.43 3.08 -10.47
C GLN A 375 -16.56 3.70 -11.57
N THR A 376 -15.26 3.35 -11.68
CA THR A 376 -14.34 3.95 -12.67
C THR A 376 -14.69 3.55 -14.09
N ARG A 377 -15.26 2.36 -14.30
CA ARG A 377 -15.48 1.76 -15.62
C ARG A 377 -16.28 2.66 -16.57
N GLU A 378 -17.39 3.25 -16.11
CA GLU A 378 -18.23 4.10 -16.95
C GLU A 378 -17.45 5.36 -17.44
N PHE A 379 -16.58 5.90 -16.60
CA PHE A 379 -15.69 7.01 -16.96
C PHE A 379 -14.61 6.56 -17.94
N GLU A 380 -14.01 5.39 -17.74
CA GLU A 380 -13.01 4.81 -18.63
C GLU A 380 -13.59 4.58 -20.03
N ASP A 381 -14.75 3.91 -20.12
CA ASP A 381 -15.43 3.65 -21.38
C ASP A 381 -15.78 4.98 -22.10
N ARG A 382 -16.25 5.99 -21.36
CA ARG A 382 -16.55 7.31 -21.92
C ARG A 382 -15.30 8.03 -22.40
N PHE A 383 -14.22 8.04 -21.62
CA PHE A 383 -12.98 8.76 -21.95
C PHE A 383 -12.27 8.14 -23.15
N ILE A 384 -12.30 6.82 -23.29
CA ILE A 384 -11.82 6.13 -24.49
C ILE A 384 -12.62 6.59 -25.73
N GLN A 385 -13.95 6.70 -25.63
CA GLN A 385 -14.81 7.13 -26.74
C GLN A 385 -14.52 8.55 -27.21
N ILE A 386 -14.24 9.49 -26.29
CA ILE A 386 -13.95 10.90 -26.61
C ILE A 386 -12.45 11.19 -26.77
N GLY A 387 -11.58 10.19 -26.57
CA GLY A 387 -10.12 10.36 -26.68
C GLY A 387 -9.51 11.22 -25.58
N LEU A 388 -10.14 11.30 -24.41
CA LEU A 388 -9.65 12.06 -23.27
C LEU A 388 -8.58 11.23 -22.52
N ASN A 389 -7.41 11.84 -22.30
CA ASN A 389 -6.34 11.18 -21.57
C ASN A 389 -6.67 11.10 -20.07
N TYR A 390 -6.56 9.91 -19.49
CA TYR A 390 -6.77 9.69 -18.06
C TYR A 390 -5.77 8.70 -17.48
N ARG A 391 -5.70 8.69 -16.16
CA ARG A 391 -4.97 7.68 -15.38
C ARG A 391 -5.83 7.22 -14.21
N ILE A 392 -5.77 5.93 -13.88
CA ILE A 392 -6.39 5.39 -12.68
C ILE A 392 -5.32 5.25 -11.61
N VAL A 393 -5.62 5.86 -10.45
CA VAL A 393 -4.76 5.75 -9.27
C VAL A 393 -5.46 4.82 -8.29
N GLY A 394 -4.78 3.74 -7.84
CA GLY A 394 -5.36 2.71 -6.96
C GLY A 394 -6.19 1.63 -7.69
N GLY A 395 -6.08 1.52 -9.02
CA GLY A 395 -6.42 0.31 -9.75
C GLY A 395 -5.46 -0.83 -9.43
N PHE A 396 -5.42 -1.90 -10.22
CA PHE A 396 -4.40 -2.94 -10.04
C PHE A 396 -3.04 -2.26 -9.97
N ARG A 397 -2.44 -2.31 -8.78
CA ARG A 397 -1.16 -1.66 -8.52
C ARG A 397 -0.14 -2.21 -9.48
N PHE A 398 0.73 -1.38 -10.00
CA PHE A 398 1.76 -1.80 -10.93
C PHE A 398 2.50 -3.06 -10.44
N TYR A 399 2.90 -3.08 -9.15
CA TYR A 399 3.60 -4.21 -8.54
C TYR A 399 2.71 -5.42 -8.22
N GLU A 400 1.38 -5.31 -8.33
CA GLU A 400 0.42 -6.40 -8.13
C GLU A 400 0.05 -7.12 -9.44
N ARG A 401 0.42 -6.57 -10.60
CA ARG A 401 0.20 -7.20 -11.90
C ARG A 401 0.93 -8.53 -11.98
N ALA A 402 0.31 -9.53 -12.58
CA ALA A 402 0.82 -10.90 -12.58
C ALA A 402 2.24 -11.01 -13.12
N GLU A 403 2.52 -10.34 -14.25
CA GLU A 403 3.84 -10.31 -14.90
C GLU A 403 4.90 -9.63 -14.04
N ILE A 404 4.52 -8.58 -13.32
CA ILE A 404 5.43 -7.87 -12.41
C ILE A 404 5.74 -8.73 -11.19
N ARG A 405 4.72 -9.39 -10.63
CA ARG A 405 4.92 -10.31 -9.50
C ARG A 405 5.77 -11.52 -9.86
N ASP A 406 5.64 -12.02 -11.08
CA ASP A 406 6.49 -13.10 -11.58
C ASP A 406 7.95 -12.60 -11.71
N ALA A 407 8.17 -11.42 -12.27
CA ALA A 407 9.49 -10.80 -12.39
C ALA A 407 10.12 -10.56 -11.01
N LEU A 408 9.35 -9.99 -10.07
CA LEU A 408 9.81 -9.79 -8.69
C LEU A 408 10.13 -11.11 -7.99
N ALA A 409 9.39 -12.18 -8.25
CA ALA A 409 9.68 -13.49 -7.67
C ALA A 409 11.01 -14.07 -8.19
N TYR A 410 11.36 -13.86 -9.47
CA TYR A 410 12.71 -14.17 -9.96
C TYR A 410 13.78 -13.40 -9.20
N LEU A 411 13.62 -12.09 -9.08
CA LEU A 411 14.60 -11.22 -8.42
C LEU A 411 14.73 -11.56 -6.92
N ARG A 412 13.62 -11.83 -6.23
CA ARG A 412 13.61 -12.26 -4.82
C ARG A 412 14.34 -13.60 -4.65
N THR A 413 14.14 -14.57 -5.53
CA THR A 413 14.84 -15.86 -5.48
C THR A 413 16.35 -15.69 -5.74
N ILE A 414 16.76 -14.71 -6.54
CA ILE A 414 18.17 -14.36 -6.76
C ILE A 414 18.77 -13.75 -5.49
N ALA A 415 18.10 -12.74 -4.91
CA ALA A 415 18.56 -12.04 -3.71
C ALA A 415 18.53 -12.94 -2.46
N GLN A 416 17.50 -13.77 -2.33
CA GLN A 416 17.28 -14.64 -1.18
C GLN A 416 16.95 -16.07 -1.62
N PRO A 417 17.95 -16.96 -1.69
CA PRO A 417 17.76 -18.38 -2.11
C PRO A 417 16.83 -19.19 -1.21
N ALA A 418 16.60 -18.72 0.01
CA ALA A 418 15.70 -19.34 0.97
C ALA A 418 14.23 -18.89 0.83
N ASP A 419 13.92 -18.00 -0.13
CA ASP A 419 12.55 -17.56 -0.39
C ASP A 419 11.76 -18.62 -1.17
N ASP A 420 11.24 -19.59 -0.42
CA ASP A 420 10.46 -20.71 -0.96
C ASP A 420 9.21 -20.23 -1.72
N LEU A 421 8.57 -19.15 -1.26
CA LEU A 421 7.34 -18.64 -1.87
C LEU A 421 7.62 -17.99 -3.24
N ALA A 422 8.70 -17.24 -3.33
CA ALA A 422 9.14 -16.68 -4.61
C ALA A 422 9.53 -17.80 -5.59
N PHE A 423 10.32 -18.79 -5.12
CA PHE A 423 10.70 -19.91 -5.96
C PHE A 423 9.51 -20.74 -6.42
N GLU A 424 8.54 -21.04 -5.55
CA GLU A 424 7.30 -21.75 -5.90
C GLU A 424 6.46 -21.00 -6.95
N ARG A 425 6.51 -19.68 -6.98
CA ARG A 425 5.79 -18.89 -7.97
C ARG A 425 6.34 -19.11 -9.37
N ILE A 426 7.68 -19.18 -9.50
CA ILE A 426 8.34 -19.13 -10.82
C ILE A 426 8.93 -20.47 -11.28
N TYR A 427 8.98 -21.52 -10.46
CA TYR A 427 9.63 -22.79 -10.83
C TYR A 427 9.09 -23.40 -12.13
N ASN A 428 7.82 -23.18 -12.46
CA ASN A 428 7.14 -23.63 -13.67
C ASN A 428 6.50 -22.49 -14.47
N GLN A 429 6.98 -21.28 -14.31
CA GLN A 429 6.53 -20.08 -15.02
C GLN A 429 7.77 -19.41 -15.66
N PRO A 430 7.93 -19.47 -17.00
CA PRO A 430 7.09 -20.13 -18.02
C PRO A 430 6.92 -21.63 -17.83
N LYS A 431 5.94 -22.23 -18.51
CA LYS A 431 5.67 -23.68 -18.38
C LYS A 431 6.90 -24.49 -18.82
N ARG A 432 7.54 -25.16 -17.84
CA ARG A 432 8.73 -26.01 -18.02
C ARG A 432 8.44 -27.51 -17.95
N GLY A 433 7.16 -27.88 -17.76
CA GLY A 433 6.76 -29.27 -17.58
C GLY A 433 7.02 -29.81 -16.16
N LEU A 434 7.25 -28.92 -15.20
CA LEU A 434 7.38 -29.24 -13.78
C LEU A 434 5.97 -29.18 -13.14
N GLY A 435 5.29 -30.32 -13.06
CA GLY A 435 3.92 -30.41 -12.57
C GLY A 435 3.78 -30.42 -11.05
N ALA A 436 2.53 -30.44 -10.56
CA ALA A 436 2.20 -30.44 -9.13
C ALA A 436 2.89 -31.59 -8.35
N LYS A 437 3.02 -32.78 -8.94
CA LYS A 437 3.71 -33.92 -8.29
C LYS A 437 5.19 -33.64 -8.03
N THR A 438 5.86 -32.92 -8.93
CA THR A 438 7.26 -32.50 -8.74
C THR A 438 7.36 -31.53 -7.57
N LEU A 439 6.46 -30.52 -7.52
CA LEU A 439 6.40 -29.57 -6.41
C LEU A 439 6.13 -30.26 -5.07
N GLU A 440 5.21 -31.21 -5.05
CA GLU A 440 4.90 -31.98 -3.83
C GLU A 440 6.11 -32.77 -3.32
N ALA A 441 6.87 -33.40 -4.22
CA ALA A 441 8.11 -34.09 -3.86
C ALA A 441 9.15 -33.11 -3.28
N MET A 442 9.33 -31.96 -3.92
CA MET A 442 10.23 -30.89 -3.44
C MET A 442 9.82 -30.40 -2.04
N ARG A 443 8.55 -30.08 -1.84
CA ARG A 443 8.01 -29.64 -0.54
C ARG A 443 8.16 -30.71 0.54
N ARG A 444 7.89 -31.97 0.24
CA ARG A 444 8.02 -33.09 1.18
C ARG A 444 9.46 -33.22 1.66
N HIS A 445 10.42 -33.14 0.73
CA HIS A 445 11.83 -33.21 1.07
C HIS A 445 12.30 -32.01 1.88
N ALA A 446 11.95 -30.79 1.44
CA ALA A 446 12.28 -29.55 2.14
C ALA A 446 11.79 -29.53 3.61
N ARG A 447 10.56 -29.98 3.87
CA ARG A 447 10.02 -30.07 5.23
C ARG A 447 10.79 -31.04 6.10
N ARG A 448 11.19 -32.18 5.55
CA ARG A 448 11.85 -33.23 6.26
C ARG A 448 13.30 -32.90 6.61
N THR A 449 13.98 -32.19 5.72
CA THR A 449 15.35 -31.72 5.91
C THR A 449 15.44 -30.35 6.56
N GLN A 450 14.31 -29.67 6.76
CA GLN A 450 14.24 -28.26 7.21
C GLN A 450 15.11 -27.34 6.37
N ALA A 451 15.26 -27.65 5.08
CA ALA A 451 16.06 -26.90 4.12
C ALA A 451 15.14 -26.04 3.22
N PRO A 452 15.64 -24.91 2.68
CA PRO A 452 14.94 -24.14 1.68
C PRO A 452 14.59 -24.98 0.45
N LEU A 453 13.46 -24.68 -0.20
CA LEU A 453 12.91 -25.47 -1.30
C LEU A 453 13.90 -25.63 -2.48
N ALA A 454 14.64 -24.58 -2.82
CA ALA A 454 15.65 -24.59 -3.88
C ALA A 454 16.81 -25.56 -3.53
N ALA A 455 17.30 -25.53 -2.28
CA ALA A 455 18.35 -26.45 -1.82
C ALA A 455 17.85 -27.91 -1.76
N ALA A 456 16.67 -28.15 -1.23
CA ALA A 456 16.03 -29.46 -1.22
C ALA A 456 15.78 -29.98 -2.65
N SER A 457 15.47 -29.09 -3.59
CA SER A 457 15.32 -29.46 -5.01
C SER A 457 16.61 -29.94 -5.63
N LEU A 458 17.74 -29.33 -5.27
CA LEU A 458 19.05 -29.76 -5.74
C LEU A 458 19.38 -31.16 -5.23
N ASP A 459 19.10 -31.47 -3.96
CA ASP A 459 19.28 -32.80 -3.39
C ASP A 459 18.46 -33.86 -4.12
N LEU A 460 17.19 -33.55 -4.46
CA LEU A 460 16.33 -34.41 -5.27
C LEU A 460 16.87 -34.67 -6.67
N CYS A 461 17.56 -33.70 -7.27
CA CYS A 461 18.13 -33.84 -8.60
C CYS A 461 19.26 -34.86 -8.67
N ASP A 462 19.92 -35.17 -7.55
CA ASP A 462 20.97 -36.21 -7.46
C ASP A 462 20.42 -37.60 -7.26
N THR A 463 19.09 -37.80 -7.32
CA THR A 463 18.41 -39.05 -7.06
C THR A 463 17.43 -39.43 -8.20
N ASP A 464 16.89 -40.65 -8.14
CA ASP A 464 15.88 -41.17 -9.08
C ASP A 464 14.42 -40.88 -8.66
N GLU A 465 14.23 -40.00 -7.63
CA GLU A 465 12.89 -39.61 -7.14
C GLU A 465 12.08 -38.91 -8.22
N LEU A 466 12.71 -38.02 -8.95
CA LEU A 466 12.10 -37.28 -10.03
C LEU A 466 12.30 -38.00 -11.38
N PRO A 467 11.33 -37.88 -12.32
CA PRO A 467 11.55 -38.32 -13.71
C PRO A 467 12.75 -37.60 -14.32
N ALA A 468 13.53 -38.29 -15.14
CA ALA A 468 14.76 -37.71 -15.76
C ALA A 468 14.53 -36.36 -16.45
N ARG A 469 13.39 -36.20 -17.15
CA ARG A 469 13.03 -34.94 -17.80
C ARG A 469 12.84 -33.80 -16.78
N ALA A 470 12.08 -34.05 -15.71
CA ALA A 470 11.84 -33.04 -14.67
C ALA A 470 13.15 -32.68 -13.95
N ARG A 471 13.97 -33.69 -13.66
CA ARG A 471 15.28 -33.55 -13.03
C ARG A 471 16.21 -32.65 -13.88
N ASN A 472 16.37 -32.93 -15.17
CA ASN A 472 17.23 -32.14 -16.05
C ASN A 472 16.73 -30.69 -16.21
N THR A 473 15.40 -30.50 -16.27
CA THR A 473 14.80 -29.17 -16.33
C THR A 473 15.07 -28.40 -15.04
N LEU A 474 14.93 -29.05 -13.89
CA LEU A 474 15.15 -28.43 -12.59
C LEU A 474 16.63 -28.07 -12.36
N ILE A 475 17.56 -28.96 -12.75
CA ILE A 475 19.01 -28.66 -12.75
C ILE A 475 19.31 -27.44 -13.59
N GLY A 476 18.75 -27.34 -14.81
CA GLY A 476 18.94 -26.18 -15.68
C GLY A 476 18.43 -24.90 -15.02
N LEU A 477 17.23 -24.91 -14.43
CA LEU A 477 16.66 -23.76 -13.74
C LEU A 477 17.51 -23.34 -12.52
N LEU A 478 17.91 -24.27 -11.68
CA LEU A 478 18.76 -23.97 -10.52
C LEU A 478 20.12 -23.42 -10.93
N GLY A 479 20.70 -23.95 -12.02
CA GLY A 479 21.94 -23.43 -12.61
C GLY A 479 21.79 -22.00 -13.10
N GLN A 480 20.65 -21.63 -13.71
CA GLN A 480 20.36 -20.25 -14.10
C GLN A 480 20.32 -19.32 -12.86
N PHE A 481 19.70 -19.74 -11.75
CA PHE A 481 19.68 -18.93 -10.54
C PHE A 481 21.07 -18.70 -9.93
N VAL A 482 21.96 -19.68 -10.00
CA VAL A 482 23.37 -19.50 -9.59
C VAL A 482 24.04 -18.46 -10.48
N HIS A 483 23.91 -18.57 -11.81
CA HIS A 483 24.47 -17.63 -12.78
C HIS A 483 23.93 -16.20 -12.54
N TRP A 484 22.61 -16.02 -12.41
CA TRP A 484 22.01 -14.69 -12.20
C TRP A 484 22.43 -14.05 -10.87
N ARG A 485 22.72 -14.86 -9.85
CA ARG A 485 23.23 -14.35 -8.57
C ARG A 485 24.66 -13.83 -8.72
N GLU A 486 25.51 -14.56 -9.41
CA GLU A 486 26.88 -14.09 -9.73
C GLU A 486 26.82 -12.82 -10.59
N LEU A 487 25.88 -12.75 -11.52
CA LEU A 487 25.68 -11.60 -12.40
C LEU A 487 25.16 -10.38 -11.62
N SER A 488 24.32 -10.58 -10.62
CA SER A 488 23.75 -9.50 -9.80
C SER A 488 24.79 -8.67 -9.02
N GLU A 489 26.01 -9.21 -8.86
CA GLU A 489 27.13 -8.50 -8.25
C GLU A 489 27.93 -7.66 -9.27
N GLN A 490 27.67 -7.81 -10.56
CA GLN A 490 28.49 -7.27 -11.64
C GLN A 490 27.76 -6.23 -12.51
N ILE A 491 26.44 -6.31 -12.58
CA ILE A 491 25.60 -5.43 -13.42
C ILE A 491 24.53 -4.72 -12.60
N THR A 492 23.94 -3.68 -13.18
CA THR A 492 22.87 -2.92 -12.53
C THR A 492 21.60 -3.76 -12.33
N PRO A 493 20.75 -3.44 -11.34
CA PRO A 493 19.48 -4.14 -11.13
C PRO A 493 18.58 -4.17 -12.37
N SER A 494 18.54 -3.08 -13.14
CA SER A 494 17.77 -2.96 -14.39
C SER A 494 18.28 -3.92 -15.47
N GLU A 495 19.60 -3.99 -15.67
CA GLU A 495 20.22 -4.93 -16.61
C GLU A 495 20.01 -6.38 -16.20
N LEU A 496 20.10 -6.66 -14.88
CA LEU A 496 19.82 -7.99 -14.34
C LEU A 496 18.39 -8.42 -14.67
N LEU A 497 17.38 -7.56 -14.42
CA LEU A 497 16.00 -7.89 -14.76
C LEU A 497 15.83 -8.23 -16.24
N ARG A 498 16.35 -7.39 -17.14
CA ARG A 498 16.27 -7.63 -18.59
C ARG A 498 16.88 -8.97 -18.98
N THR A 499 18.05 -9.30 -18.42
CA THR A 499 18.72 -10.57 -18.63
C THR A 499 17.88 -11.75 -18.13
N VAL A 500 17.37 -11.67 -16.91
CA VAL A 500 16.55 -12.73 -16.28
C VAL A 500 15.27 -12.98 -17.08
N ILE A 501 14.55 -11.94 -17.50
CA ILE A 501 13.31 -12.07 -18.27
C ILE A 501 13.55 -12.71 -19.64
N ALA A 502 14.65 -12.33 -20.33
CA ALA A 502 15.03 -12.91 -21.61
C ALA A 502 15.49 -14.37 -21.46
N GLU A 503 16.44 -14.65 -20.57
CA GLU A 503 17.04 -16.00 -20.42
C GLU A 503 16.10 -17.03 -19.78
N SER A 504 15.16 -16.59 -18.92
CA SER A 504 14.13 -17.48 -18.37
C SER A 504 13.12 -17.95 -19.40
N GLY A 505 13.06 -17.28 -20.57
CA GLY A 505 12.04 -17.48 -21.61
C GLY A 505 10.69 -16.84 -21.27
N TYR A 506 10.64 -15.96 -20.27
CA TYR A 506 9.42 -15.30 -19.85
C TYR A 506 8.94 -14.28 -20.90
N GLU A 507 9.87 -13.51 -21.46
CA GLU A 507 9.61 -12.59 -22.57
C GLU A 507 9.07 -13.32 -23.80
N ASP A 508 9.74 -14.42 -24.20
CA ASP A 508 9.31 -15.30 -25.29
C ASP A 508 7.88 -15.85 -25.09
N MET A 509 7.53 -16.19 -23.86
CA MET A 509 6.18 -16.65 -23.52
C MET A 509 5.14 -15.55 -23.76
N LEU A 510 5.40 -14.33 -23.33
CA LEU A 510 4.51 -13.19 -23.54
C LEU A 510 4.43 -12.79 -25.02
N GLN A 511 5.54 -12.79 -25.77
CA GLN A 511 5.55 -12.50 -27.21
C GLN A 511 4.75 -13.53 -28.04
N LYS A 512 4.67 -14.77 -27.59
CA LYS A 512 3.88 -15.83 -28.23
C LYS A 512 2.38 -15.79 -27.86
N ASP A 513 2.05 -15.12 -26.79
CA ASP A 513 0.65 -14.89 -26.39
C ASP A 513 0.04 -13.83 -27.31
N ARG A 514 -1.00 -14.22 -28.06
CA ARG A 514 -1.71 -13.36 -29.04
C ARG A 514 -2.86 -12.55 -28.40
N SER A 515 -2.98 -12.57 -27.09
CA SER A 515 -4.00 -11.77 -26.41
C SER A 515 -3.71 -10.27 -26.54
N ALA A 516 -4.76 -9.45 -26.57
CA ALA A 516 -4.61 -7.99 -26.61
C ALA A 516 -3.88 -7.43 -25.37
N GLU A 517 -3.84 -8.19 -24.28
CA GLU A 517 -3.20 -7.82 -23.01
C GLU A 517 -1.69 -8.05 -23.02
N SER A 518 -1.18 -8.91 -23.91
CA SER A 518 0.22 -9.33 -23.91
C SER A 518 1.19 -8.19 -24.21
N ALA A 519 0.83 -7.29 -25.13
CA ALA A 519 1.63 -6.09 -25.42
C ALA A 519 1.77 -5.19 -24.19
N GLY A 520 0.66 -4.96 -23.47
CA GLY A 520 0.67 -4.18 -22.23
C GLY A 520 1.49 -4.83 -21.11
N ARG A 521 1.54 -6.18 -21.05
CA ARG A 521 2.39 -6.90 -20.08
C ARG A 521 3.89 -6.69 -20.37
N LEU A 522 4.30 -6.67 -21.63
CA LEU A 522 5.68 -6.38 -22.03
C LEU A 522 6.07 -4.93 -21.74
N GLU A 523 5.14 -3.97 -21.96
CA GLU A 523 5.36 -2.57 -21.55
C GLU A 523 5.54 -2.46 -20.05
N ASN A 524 4.75 -3.18 -19.25
CA ASN A 524 4.87 -3.19 -17.80
C ASN A 524 6.25 -3.71 -17.33
N LEU A 525 6.81 -4.74 -17.97
CA LEU A 525 8.16 -5.23 -17.66
C LEU A 525 9.25 -4.21 -18.06
N THR A 526 9.05 -3.48 -19.15
CA THR A 526 9.94 -2.40 -19.56
C THR A 526 9.93 -1.25 -18.56
N GLU A 527 8.74 -0.91 -18.04
CA GLU A 527 8.58 0.11 -17.01
C GLU A 527 9.19 -0.32 -15.67
N LEU A 528 9.06 -1.62 -15.30
CA LEU A 528 9.75 -2.17 -14.14
C LEU A 528 11.26 -1.98 -14.24
N ALA A 529 11.85 -2.30 -15.41
CA ALA A 529 13.28 -2.11 -15.64
C ALA A 529 13.70 -0.64 -15.48
N ARG A 530 12.88 0.31 -15.96
CA ARG A 530 13.12 1.76 -15.77
C ARG A 530 13.06 2.16 -14.30
N ALA A 531 12.05 1.67 -13.57
CA ALA A 531 11.94 1.94 -12.14
C ALA A 531 13.15 1.45 -11.34
N MET A 532 13.80 0.38 -11.80
CA MET A 532 15.00 -0.16 -11.16
C MET A 532 16.28 0.65 -11.43
N GLU A 533 16.30 1.53 -12.44
CA GLU A 533 17.45 2.39 -12.75
C GLU A 533 17.76 3.41 -11.63
N GLU A 534 16.80 3.67 -10.74
CA GLU A 534 16.97 4.58 -9.60
C GLU A 534 17.66 3.94 -8.37
N TYR A 535 18.03 2.64 -8.43
CA TYR A 535 18.56 1.88 -7.30
C TYR A 535 19.95 1.32 -7.62
N ASP A 536 20.88 1.49 -6.67
CA ASP A 536 22.25 0.99 -6.80
C ASP A 536 22.33 -0.53 -6.58
N THR A 537 21.49 -1.10 -5.72
CA THR A 537 21.48 -2.53 -5.42
C THR A 537 20.10 -3.18 -5.57
N LEU A 538 20.09 -4.48 -5.89
CA LEU A 538 18.87 -5.27 -5.96
C LEU A 538 18.14 -5.30 -4.59
N GLY A 539 18.89 -5.32 -3.49
CA GLY A 539 18.32 -5.32 -2.14
C GLY A 539 17.52 -4.05 -1.83
N ASP A 540 18.08 -2.87 -2.16
CA ASP A 540 17.40 -1.59 -1.95
C ASP A 540 16.12 -1.47 -2.78
N PHE A 541 16.15 -1.97 -4.02
CA PHE A 541 14.97 -2.01 -4.87
C PHE A 541 13.88 -2.93 -4.27
N LEU A 542 14.22 -4.16 -3.88
CA LEU A 542 13.24 -5.10 -3.31
C LEU A 542 12.66 -4.60 -1.97
N GLU A 543 13.46 -3.96 -1.14
CA GLU A 543 12.98 -3.29 0.08
C GLU A 543 12.01 -2.17 -0.28
N HIS A 544 12.38 -1.32 -1.26
CA HIS A 544 11.49 -0.28 -1.74
C HIS A 544 10.18 -0.84 -2.27
N VAL A 545 10.20 -1.88 -3.13
CA VAL A 545 8.98 -2.52 -3.65
C VAL A 545 8.12 -3.06 -2.52
N SER A 546 8.71 -3.72 -1.54
CA SER A 546 7.99 -4.22 -0.37
C SER A 546 7.28 -3.10 0.41
N LEU A 547 7.93 -1.93 0.51
CA LEU A 547 7.36 -0.74 1.17
C LEU A 547 6.36 0.02 0.27
N VAL A 548 6.48 -0.09 -1.05
CA VAL A 548 5.64 0.60 -2.05
C VAL A 548 4.42 -0.22 -2.46
N MET A 549 4.44 -1.55 -2.33
CA MET A 549 3.23 -2.37 -2.58
C MET A 549 2.04 -1.91 -1.72
N ASP A 550 2.31 -1.06 -0.73
CA ASP A 550 1.29 -0.35 0.05
C ASP A 550 0.93 1.05 -0.49
N ASN A 551 1.67 1.62 -1.47
CA ASN A 551 1.46 2.99 -1.95
C ASN A 551 1.83 3.18 -3.44
N GLU A 552 1.18 4.06 -4.14
CA GLU A 552 0.94 4.28 -5.57
C GLU A 552 1.97 5.01 -6.43
N ARG A 553 1.77 4.99 -7.79
CA ARG A 553 2.48 5.86 -8.74
C ARG A 553 1.75 6.30 -10.00
N ALA A 554 2.23 7.43 -10.56
CA ALA A 554 1.84 8.08 -11.79
C ALA A 554 3.04 8.21 -12.77
N ASN A 555 2.82 8.23 -14.09
CA ASN A 555 3.56 9.15 -14.99
C ASN A 555 3.09 9.24 -16.46
N ASP A 556 3.40 10.37 -17.04
CA ASP A 556 3.58 10.97 -18.36
C ASP A 556 2.35 11.52 -19.11
N GLY A 557 2.39 12.86 -19.34
CA GLY A 557 1.43 13.70 -20.06
C GLY A 557 0.29 14.18 -19.17
N GLU A 558 -0.32 15.32 -19.51
CA GLU A 558 -1.48 15.82 -18.81
C GLU A 558 -2.64 14.82 -18.91
N LYS A 559 -3.12 14.34 -17.77
CA LYS A 559 -4.14 13.28 -17.67
C LYS A 559 -5.11 13.58 -16.55
N VAL A 560 -6.39 13.42 -16.82
CA VAL A 560 -7.40 13.39 -15.76
C VAL A 560 -7.12 12.26 -14.80
N THR A 561 -7.15 12.54 -13.52
CA THR A 561 -6.90 11.54 -12.48
C THR A 561 -8.22 10.93 -11.99
N ILE A 562 -8.39 9.62 -12.12
CA ILE A 562 -9.49 8.88 -11.53
C ILE A 562 -8.96 8.06 -10.36
N MET A 563 -9.53 8.24 -9.17
CA MET A 563 -9.11 7.51 -7.98
C MET A 563 -10.23 7.36 -6.97
N THR A 564 -10.01 6.54 -5.94
CA THR A 564 -10.94 6.49 -4.82
C THR A 564 -10.76 7.72 -3.92
N MET A 565 -11.83 8.13 -3.23
CA MET A 565 -11.79 9.23 -2.24
C MET A 565 -10.72 9.01 -1.18
N HIS A 566 -10.50 7.76 -0.76
CA HIS A 566 -9.42 7.40 0.19
C HIS A 566 -8.03 7.67 -0.38
N ALA A 567 -7.81 7.34 -1.65
CA ALA A 567 -6.53 7.55 -2.32
C ALA A 567 -6.23 9.05 -2.53
N ALA A 568 -7.26 9.89 -2.55
CA ALA A 568 -7.12 11.33 -2.71
C ALA A 568 -6.65 12.05 -1.44
N LYS A 569 -6.57 11.36 -0.29
CA LYS A 569 -6.05 11.96 0.94
C LYS A 569 -4.62 12.44 0.74
N GLY A 570 -4.34 13.69 1.15
CA GLY A 570 -3.04 14.35 0.94
C GLY A 570 -2.85 14.99 -0.44
N LEU A 571 -3.72 14.71 -1.41
CA LEU A 571 -3.70 15.34 -2.74
C LEU A 571 -4.61 16.57 -2.80
N GLU A 572 -4.51 17.33 -3.91
CA GLU A 572 -5.33 18.50 -4.17
C GLU A 572 -5.38 18.78 -5.68
N PHE A 573 -6.53 19.26 -6.15
CA PHE A 573 -6.80 19.50 -7.56
C PHE A 573 -7.61 20.79 -7.73
N ASP A 574 -7.43 21.48 -8.85
CA ASP A 574 -8.23 22.68 -9.12
C ASP A 574 -9.71 22.35 -9.31
N HIS A 575 -10.01 21.24 -9.98
CA HIS A 575 -11.35 20.77 -10.30
C HIS A 575 -11.57 19.34 -9.82
N VAL A 576 -12.59 19.13 -8.98
CA VAL A 576 -12.92 17.81 -8.43
C VAL A 576 -14.35 17.45 -8.77
N PHE A 577 -14.53 16.25 -9.32
CA PHE A 577 -15.79 15.61 -9.61
C PHE A 577 -16.02 14.47 -8.62
N LEU A 578 -17.17 14.45 -7.97
CA LEU A 578 -17.56 13.50 -6.93
C LEU A 578 -18.82 12.74 -7.38
N PRO A 579 -18.69 11.70 -8.20
CA PRO A 579 -19.84 10.92 -8.67
C PRO A 579 -20.32 9.92 -7.62
N GLY A 580 -21.55 9.44 -7.80
CA GLY A 580 -22.12 8.33 -7.03
C GLY A 580 -22.52 8.69 -5.60
N TRP A 581 -22.97 9.92 -5.37
CA TRP A 581 -23.47 10.33 -4.05
C TRP A 581 -24.92 9.87 -3.85
N GLU A 582 -25.09 8.56 -3.64
CA GLU A 582 -26.38 7.89 -3.41
C GLU A 582 -26.32 6.97 -2.21
N GLU A 583 -27.43 6.84 -1.49
CA GLU A 583 -27.59 5.89 -0.39
C GLU A 583 -27.21 4.47 -0.83
N GLY A 584 -26.40 3.80 0.01
CA GLY A 584 -25.91 2.46 -0.27
C GLY A 584 -24.61 2.43 -1.10
N VAL A 585 -24.33 3.49 -1.88
CA VAL A 585 -23.05 3.69 -2.59
C VAL A 585 -22.12 4.57 -1.74
N PHE A 586 -22.60 5.78 -1.41
CA PHE A 586 -21.91 6.71 -0.53
C PHE A 586 -22.92 7.54 0.28
N PRO A 587 -23.09 7.27 1.60
CA PRO A 587 -22.31 6.31 2.39
C PRO A 587 -22.50 4.87 1.98
N SER A 588 -21.44 4.04 2.15
CA SER A 588 -21.46 2.62 1.83
C SER A 588 -22.36 1.84 2.77
N GLN A 589 -23.39 1.16 2.25
CA GLN A 589 -24.29 0.33 3.07
C GLN A 589 -23.52 -0.72 3.87
N ARG A 590 -22.56 -1.37 3.22
CA ARG A 590 -21.72 -2.38 3.87
C ARG A 590 -20.97 -1.81 5.09
N ALA A 591 -20.40 -0.62 4.96
CA ALA A 591 -19.67 0.02 6.07
C ALA A 591 -20.60 0.31 7.25
N ILE A 592 -21.81 0.79 6.95
CA ILE A 592 -22.84 1.06 7.98
C ILE A 592 -23.28 -0.25 8.66
N ASP A 593 -23.52 -1.32 7.89
CA ASP A 593 -23.95 -2.61 8.43
C ASP A 593 -22.88 -3.25 9.33
N GLU A 594 -21.58 -3.07 9.01
CA GLU A 594 -20.46 -3.62 9.78
C GLU A 594 -20.13 -2.79 11.03
N GLY A 595 -20.25 -1.46 11.02
CA GLY A 595 -19.75 -0.58 12.09
C GLY A 595 -20.72 0.46 12.62
N GLY A 596 -21.97 0.48 12.14
CA GLY A 596 -23.03 1.35 12.64
C GLY A 596 -22.72 2.84 12.54
N LEU A 597 -23.01 3.59 13.62
CA LEU A 597 -22.84 5.05 13.67
C LEU A 597 -21.38 5.48 13.49
N ALA A 598 -20.42 4.74 14.06
CA ALA A 598 -19.01 5.07 13.96
C ALA A 598 -18.52 5.01 12.50
N SER A 599 -19.00 4.02 11.73
CA SER A 599 -18.70 3.94 10.30
C SER A 599 -19.39 5.02 9.49
N LEU A 600 -20.60 5.44 9.85
CA LEU A 600 -21.28 6.57 9.21
C LEU A 600 -20.48 7.88 9.44
N GLU A 601 -19.96 8.11 10.63
CA GLU A 601 -19.10 9.26 10.92
C GLU A 601 -17.78 9.21 10.14
N GLU A 602 -17.20 8.01 9.92
CA GLU A 602 -16.02 7.84 9.06
C GLU A 602 -16.33 8.11 7.59
N GLU A 603 -17.47 7.63 7.07
CA GLU A 603 -17.92 7.94 5.70
C GLU A 603 -18.14 9.47 5.53
N ARG A 604 -18.64 10.17 6.58
CA ARG A 604 -18.78 11.62 6.56
C ARG A 604 -17.41 12.33 6.59
N ARG A 605 -16.42 11.82 7.33
CA ARG A 605 -15.02 12.31 7.23
C ARG A 605 -14.46 12.08 5.83
N LEU A 606 -14.80 10.97 5.18
CA LEU A 606 -14.40 10.70 3.81
C LEU A 606 -15.04 11.68 2.83
N ALA A 607 -16.30 12.06 3.02
CA ALA A 607 -16.96 13.10 2.24
C ALA A 607 -16.29 14.48 2.45
N TYR A 608 -15.99 14.83 3.69
CA TYR A 608 -15.23 16.03 4.03
C TYR A 608 -13.84 16.03 3.34
N VAL A 609 -13.13 14.90 3.40
CA VAL A 609 -11.84 14.76 2.69
C VAL A 609 -12.04 14.97 1.19
N ALA A 610 -13.02 14.33 0.57
CA ALA A 610 -13.25 14.42 -0.87
C ALA A 610 -13.54 15.85 -1.33
N ILE A 611 -14.45 16.57 -0.65
CA ILE A 611 -14.78 17.98 -0.97
C ILE A 611 -13.55 18.87 -0.79
N THR A 612 -12.78 18.70 0.29
CA THR A 612 -11.59 19.53 0.58
C THR A 612 -10.38 19.21 -0.31
N ARG A 613 -10.50 18.29 -1.27
CA ARG A 613 -9.47 18.11 -2.33
C ARG A 613 -9.57 19.18 -3.39
N ALA A 614 -10.74 19.83 -3.54
CA ALA A 614 -10.96 20.88 -4.52
C ALA A 614 -10.34 22.21 -4.08
N LYS A 615 -9.61 22.86 -4.99
CA LYS A 615 -9.10 24.23 -4.82
C LYS A 615 -10.13 25.24 -5.30
N ARG A 616 -10.66 25.07 -6.52
CA ARG A 616 -11.49 26.06 -7.23
C ARG A 616 -12.93 25.64 -7.45
N ARG A 617 -13.16 24.40 -7.96
CA ARG A 617 -14.49 23.88 -8.29
C ARG A 617 -14.69 22.50 -7.75
N CYS A 618 -15.86 22.27 -7.14
CA CYS A 618 -16.30 20.97 -6.68
C CYS A 618 -17.69 20.68 -7.25
N SER A 619 -17.83 19.54 -7.95
CA SER A 619 -19.11 19.09 -8.53
C SER A 619 -19.46 17.70 -8.01
N ILE A 620 -20.58 17.59 -7.32
CA ILE A 620 -21.13 16.36 -6.76
C ILE A 620 -22.21 15.86 -7.71
N PHE A 621 -22.20 14.55 -8.03
CA PHE A 621 -23.18 13.94 -8.89
C PHE A 621 -23.93 12.81 -8.17
N HIS A 622 -25.20 12.69 -8.45
CA HIS A 622 -26.02 11.56 -8.05
C HIS A 622 -26.94 11.12 -9.19
N ALA A 623 -27.06 9.82 -9.40
CA ALA A 623 -27.94 9.25 -10.41
C ALA A 623 -29.26 8.78 -9.80
N ALA A 624 -30.37 8.95 -10.55
CA ALA A 624 -31.67 8.44 -10.12
C ALA A 624 -31.79 6.92 -10.29
N ASN A 625 -30.99 6.32 -11.18
CA ASN A 625 -30.98 4.89 -11.43
C ASN A 625 -29.56 4.36 -11.60
N ARG A 626 -29.31 3.20 -11.02
CA ARG A 626 -28.04 2.48 -11.16
C ARG A 626 -28.31 1.04 -11.64
N ARG A 627 -27.40 0.51 -12.46
CA ARG A 627 -27.43 -0.89 -12.87
C ARG A 627 -26.60 -1.71 -11.89
N ILE A 628 -27.27 -2.47 -11.01
CA ILE A 628 -26.63 -3.31 -10.01
C ILE A 628 -26.90 -4.77 -10.36
N TYR A 629 -25.86 -5.60 -10.52
CA TYR A 629 -25.96 -7.02 -10.95
C TYR A 629 -26.81 -7.23 -12.22
N GLY A 630 -26.73 -6.27 -13.17
CA GLY A 630 -27.46 -6.37 -14.44
C GLY A 630 -28.91 -5.88 -14.40
N GLN A 631 -29.45 -5.51 -13.23
CA GLN A 631 -30.82 -4.97 -13.07
C GLN A 631 -30.77 -3.46 -12.77
N TRP A 632 -31.76 -2.73 -13.33
CA TRP A 632 -31.94 -1.32 -13.00
C TRP A 632 -32.57 -1.18 -11.62
N THR A 633 -31.93 -0.42 -10.75
CA THR A 633 -32.40 -0.11 -9.40
C THR A 633 -32.49 1.39 -9.25
N SER A 634 -33.60 1.88 -8.74
CA SER A 634 -33.76 3.29 -8.39
C SER A 634 -32.89 3.64 -7.19
N SER A 635 -32.16 4.74 -7.26
CA SER A 635 -31.25 5.23 -6.24
C SER A 635 -31.85 6.44 -5.51
N ILE A 636 -31.55 6.56 -4.23
CA ILE A 636 -31.92 7.72 -3.39
C ILE A 636 -30.67 8.59 -3.28
N PRO A 637 -30.74 9.93 -3.42
CA PRO A 637 -29.63 10.82 -3.16
C PRO A 637 -29.03 10.58 -1.79
N SER A 638 -27.71 10.71 -1.68
CA SER A 638 -27.00 10.55 -0.40
C SER A 638 -27.52 11.53 0.66
N ARG A 639 -27.70 11.07 1.89
CA ARG A 639 -28.00 11.93 3.05
C ARG A 639 -26.96 13.04 3.24
N PHE A 640 -25.73 12.84 2.81
CA PHE A 640 -24.67 13.85 2.88
C PHE A 640 -24.98 15.07 2.01
N ILE A 641 -25.81 14.95 0.98
CA ILE A 641 -26.26 16.10 0.18
C ILE A 641 -27.19 17.00 0.99
N GLU A 642 -28.05 16.42 1.82
CA GLU A 642 -28.97 17.18 2.70
C GLU A 642 -28.24 17.87 3.87
N GLU A 643 -27.06 17.34 4.25
CA GLU A 643 -26.22 17.90 5.31
C GLU A 643 -25.36 19.09 4.81
N LEU A 644 -25.31 19.35 3.51
CA LEU A 644 -24.58 20.49 2.94
C LEU A 644 -25.36 21.81 3.17
N PRO A 645 -24.69 22.89 3.60
CA PRO A 645 -25.36 24.21 3.77
C PRO A 645 -25.87 24.75 2.43
N GLU A 646 -27.18 24.99 2.30
CA GLU A 646 -27.84 25.43 1.06
C GLU A 646 -27.27 26.73 0.49
N GLU A 647 -26.82 27.66 1.34
CA GLU A 647 -26.24 28.94 0.92
C GLU A 647 -24.92 28.79 0.18
N HIS A 648 -24.20 27.68 0.32
CA HIS A 648 -22.92 27.38 -0.32
C HIS A 648 -23.03 26.35 -1.45
N VAL A 649 -24.24 25.87 -1.74
CA VAL A 649 -24.52 24.82 -2.73
C VAL A 649 -25.38 25.37 -3.86
N LYS A 650 -25.21 24.86 -5.07
CA LYS A 650 -26.07 25.11 -6.23
C LYS A 650 -26.56 23.76 -6.75
N SER A 651 -27.83 23.47 -6.56
CA SER A 651 -28.46 22.25 -7.07
C SER A 651 -28.90 22.44 -8.53
N GLU A 652 -28.56 21.48 -9.38
CA GLU A 652 -28.91 21.42 -10.78
C GLU A 652 -29.50 20.04 -11.09
N THR A 653 -30.58 19.98 -11.86
CA THR A 653 -31.11 18.70 -12.33
C THR A 653 -31.30 18.75 -13.84
N THR A 654 -30.86 17.68 -14.50
CA THR A 654 -31.00 17.53 -15.96
C THR A 654 -32.22 16.69 -16.35
N MET A 655 -32.98 16.26 -15.37
CA MET A 655 -34.17 15.42 -15.59
C MET A 655 -35.32 16.25 -16.17
N THR A 656 -35.28 16.48 -17.48
CA THR A 656 -36.42 17.04 -18.23
C THR A 656 -37.46 15.95 -18.40
N GLY A 657 -38.50 15.97 -17.55
CA GLY A 657 -39.67 15.11 -17.73
C GLY A 657 -40.21 14.35 -16.52
N GLY A 658 -39.63 14.53 -15.37
CA GLY A 658 -40.03 13.82 -14.14
C GLY A 658 -39.74 14.59 -12.87
N ALA A 659 -39.62 15.88 -12.98
CA ALA A 659 -39.39 16.75 -11.82
C ALA A 659 -40.63 16.74 -10.96
N SER A 660 -40.64 16.01 -9.90
CA SER A 660 -41.41 16.25 -8.69
C SER A 660 -41.79 14.99 -7.89
N LEU A 661 -41.14 13.87 -8.10
CA LEU A 661 -41.34 12.79 -7.13
C LEU A 661 -40.61 13.05 -5.77
N TRP A 662 -39.72 14.03 -5.72
CA TRP A 662 -38.94 14.33 -4.50
C TRP A 662 -39.19 15.71 -3.88
N ARG A 663 -40.07 16.54 -4.51
CA ARG A 663 -40.65 17.73 -3.88
C ARG A 663 -42.14 17.56 -3.68
N ALA A 664 -42.56 16.49 -3.06
CA ALA A 664 -43.91 16.38 -2.49
C ALA A 664 -43.84 16.90 -1.05
N ASN A 665 -43.68 18.21 -0.90
CA ASN A 665 -44.25 18.91 0.25
C ASN A 665 -44.51 20.37 -0.12
N TRP A 666 -45.83 20.64 -0.25
CA TRP A 666 -46.52 21.89 -0.01
C TRP A 666 -46.32 23.06 -0.95
N SER A 667 -47.07 23.06 -2.04
CA SER A 667 -48.07 24.12 -2.32
C SER A 667 -48.96 23.74 -3.53
N GLU A 668 -50.22 23.80 -3.32
CA GLU A 668 -51.30 23.58 -4.31
C GLU A 668 -51.26 24.60 -5.43
N THR A 669 -51.80 24.14 -6.59
CA THR A 669 -52.25 24.83 -7.81
C THR A 669 -51.23 25.00 -8.92
N ASP A 670 -51.32 24.13 -9.95
CA ASP A 670 -51.77 24.42 -11.31
C ASP A 670 -51.55 23.23 -12.27
N ASP A 671 -52.43 23.10 -13.24
CA ASP A 671 -52.80 22.04 -14.19
C ASP A 671 -51.67 21.63 -15.17
N PRO A 672 -51.41 20.31 -15.42
CA PRO A 672 -50.30 19.86 -16.25
C PRO A 672 -50.70 19.26 -17.59
N PHE A 673 -51.47 19.94 -18.43
CA PHE A 673 -51.63 19.51 -19.85
C PHE A 673 -51.58 20.68 -20.82
N ALA A 674 -50.36 21.02 -21.28
CA ALA A 674 -50.21 21.84 -22.48
C ALA A 674 -48.93 21.48 -23.26
N HIS A 675 -49.18 20.79 -24.40
CA HIS A 675 -48.37 20.78 -25.63
C HIS A 675 -46.97 20.13 -25.68
N VAL A 676 -47.01 18.89 -26.20
CA VAL A 676 -45.89 18.22 -26.85
C VAL A 676 -45.83 18.65 -28.32
N SER A 677 -44.71 19.19 -28.77
CA SER A 677 -44.37 19.23 -30.20
C SER A 677 -42.98 18.61 -30.43
N SER A 678 -42.97 17.64 -31.31
CA SER A 678 -41.79 16.85 -31.73
C SER A 678 -40.88 17.65 -32.66
N SER A 679 -39.59 17.67 -32.39
CA SER A 679 -38.58 17.94 -33.40
C SER A 679 -37.35 17.03 -33.17
N ARG A 680 -37.02 16.25 -34.21
CA ARG A 680 -35.83 15.42 -34.30
C ARG A 680 -34.57 16.31 -34.43
N PRO A 681 -33.46 16.01 -33.77
CA PRO A 681 -32.21 16.71 -34.08
C PRO A 681 -31.43 16.01 -35.18
N ASP A 682 -30.88 16.84 -36.05
CA ASP A 682 -30.06 16.54 -37.20
C ASP A 682 -28.65 16.07 -36.79
N ARG A 683 -28.12 15.09 -37.55
CA ARG A 683 -26.77 14.56 -37.34
C ARG A 683 -25.79 15.29 -38.24
N SER A 684 -25.06 16.28 -37.69
CA SER A 684 -23.81 16.72 -38.30
C SER A 684 -22.82 17.06 -37.16
N GLY A 685 -21.96 16.10 -36.86
CA GLY A 685 -20.98 16.18 -35.78
C GLY A 685 -19.73 16.90 -36.19
N ALA A 686 -19.30 17.85 -35.40
CA ALA A 686 -17.96 18.40 -35.41
C ALA A 686 -17.03 17.45 -34.63
N ARG A 687 -15.91 17.06 -35.25
CA ARG A 687 -14.87 16.22 -34.66
C ARG A 687 -13.90 17.10 -33.87
N GLY A 688 -13.73 16.84 -32.57
CA GLY A 688 -12.79 17.54 -31.71
C GLY A 688 -11.32 17.14 -31.93
N PRO A 689 -10.35 17.87 -31.31
CA PRO A 689 -8.91 17.76 -31.59
C PRO A 689 -8.23 16.43 -31.26
N GLY A 690 -8.88 15.54 -30.53
CA GLY A 690 -8.30 14.25 -30.07
C GLY A 690 -7.99 13.24 -31.16
N TRP A 691 -8.68 13.30 -32.31
CA TRP A 691 -8.53 12.34 -33.42
C TRP A 691 -7.21 12.46 -34.21
N GLN A 692 -6.53 13.61 -34.16
CA GLN A 692 -5.29 13.82 -34.90
C GLN A 692 -4.05 13.22 -34.21
N ARG A 693 -4.11 12.88 -32.92
CA ARG A 693 -2.98 12.33 -32.14
C ARG A 693 -2.82 10.79 -32.28
N ALA A 694 -3.84 10.08 -32.70
CA ALA A 694 -3.83 8.61 -32.75
C ALA A 694 -3.08 8.01 -33.96
N LEU A 695 -2.56 8.79 -34.88
CA LEU A 695 -2.03 8.32 -36.15
C LEU A 695 -0.50 8.38 -36.31
N SER A 696 0.27 8.79 -35.31
CA SER A 696 1.73 8.93 -35.45
C SER A 696 2.51 8.20 -34.36
N THR A 697 2.81 6.92 -34.57
CA THR A 697 4.08 6.29 -34.11
C THR A 697 4.26 4.90 -34.69
N LYS A 698 5.30 4.69 -35.45
CA LYS A 698 5.84 3.39 -35.88
C LYS A 698 7.28 3.26 -35.36
N TYR A 699 7.65 2.13 -34.81
CA TYR A 699 9.04 1.74 -34.55
C TYR A 699 9.37 0.36 -35.11
N ASP A 700 10.60 0.25 -35.58
CA ASP A 700 11.18 -0.90 -36.27
C ASP A 700 12.32 -1.49 -35.42
N THR A 701 12.37 -2.79 -35.18
CA THR A 701 13.51 -3.46 -34.51
C THR A 701 13.73 -4.90 -35.00
N THR A 702 14.95 -5.23 -35.35
CA THR A 702 15.44 -6.59 -35.68
C THR A 702 16.48 -7.09 -34.65
N PRO A 703 16.51 -8.37 -34.26
CA PRO A 703 17.37 -8.88 -33.18
C PRO A 703 18.65 -9.59 -33.65
N LYS A 704 19.72 -9.54 -32.82
CA LYS A 704 20.97 -10.28 -32.94
C LYS A 704 21.10 -11.44 -31.94
N ARG A 705 21.65 -12.59 -32.36
CA ARG A 705 21.94 -13.81 -31.59
C ARG A 705 23.30 -13.75 -30.89
N ILE A 706 23.41 -14.35 -29.70
CA ILE A 706 24.67 -14.57 -28.95
C ILE A 706 24.77 -16.03 -28.45
N ALA A 707 26.01 -16.52 -28.29
CA ALA A 707 26.45 -17.91 -28.12
C ALA A 707 26.51 -18.38 -26.65
N GLU A 708 26.53 -19.73 -26.45
CA GLU A 708 26.53 -20.43 -25.16
C GLU A 708 27.86 -20.39 -24.40
N PRO A 709 27.85 -20.42 -23.04
CA PRO A 709 29.03 -20.68 -22.21
C PRO A 709 28.94 -21.93 -21.31
N GLY A 710 30.13 -22.45 -20.98
CA GLY A 710 30.37 -23.70 -20.26
C GLY A 710 30.31 -23.63 -18.74
N ARG A 711 30.34 -24.81 -18.09
CA ARG A 711 30.05 -25.11 -16.69
C ARG A 711 31.21 -24.79 -15.71
N SER A 712 30.89 -24.33 -14.51
CA SER A 712 31.68 -24.58 -13.29
C SER A 712 30.75 -24.64 -12.03
N ALA A 713 31.11 -25.50 -11.06
CA ALA A 713 30.30 -25.83 -9.88
C ALA A 713 30.93 -25.26 -8.61
N ALA A 714 30.11 -24.69 -7.71
CA ALA A 714 30.51 -24.22 -6.39
C ALA A 714 29.93 -25.10 -5.25
N SER A 715 30.73 -25.23 -4.17
CA SER A 715 30.60 -26.21 -3.08
C SER A 715 29.65 -25.74 -1.96
N PHE A 716 28.88 -26.68 -1.41
CA PHE A 716 28.04 -26.49 -0.20
C PHE A 716 28.51 -27.41 0.95
N ALA A 717 28.15 -27.03 2.20
CA ALA A 717 28.58 -27.63 3.45
C ALA A 717 28.17 -29.10 3.65
N ALA A 718 28.83 -29.79 4.56
CA ALA A 718 28.72 -31.22 4.82
C ALA A 718 27.29 -31.70 5.20
N LYS A 719 26.82 -32.74 4.50
CA LYS A 719 25.48 -33.34 4.64
C LYS A 719 25.37 -34.28 5.84
N PRO A 720 24.22 -34.34 6.54
CA PRO A 720 24.00 -35.34 7.60
C PRO A 720 24.00 -36.78 7.07
N ARG A 721 24.47 -37.71 7.85
CA ARG A 721 24.43 -39.15 7.51
C ARG A 721 23.03 -39.71 7.77
N SER A 722 22.59 -40.64 6.91
CA SER A 722 21.36 -41.39 7.14
C SER A 722 21.53 -42.42 8.27
N ASP A 723 20.48 -42.65 9.04
CA ASP A 723 20.44 -43.67 10.12
C ASP A 723 20.15 -45.09 9.59
N ILE A 724 19.97 -45.27 8.28
CA ILE A 724 19.63 -46.55 7.65
C ILE A 724 20.95 -47.25 7.24
N ALA A 725 21.21 -48.44 7.82
CA ALA A 725 22.45 -49.16 7.59
C ALA A 725 22.51 -49.86 6.20
N ASP A 726 23.72 -50.06 5.69
CA ASP A 726 23.93 -50.92 4.53
C ASP A 726 23.42 -52.33 4.80
N GLY A 727 22.72 -52.92 3.82
CA GLY A 727 22.07 -54.21 3.95
C GLY A 727 20.65 -54.18 4.56
N ALA A 728 20.18 -53.04 5.04
CA ALA A 728 18.82 -52.87 5.55
C ALA A 728 17.77 -53.08 4.46
N ARG A 729 16.71 -53.79 4.78
CA ARG A 729 15.53 -53.90 3.89
C ARG A 729 14.64 -52.68 4.08
N VAL A 730 14.27 -52.07 3.00
CA VAL A 730 13.51 -50.81 2.98
C VAL A 730 12.36 -50.88 1.99
N PHE A 731 11.36 -50.04 2.23
CA PHE A 731 10.24 -49.85 1.32
C PHE A 731 10.23 -48.41 0.82
N HIS A 732 10.00 -48.23 -0.48
CA HIS A 732 9.87 -46.95 -1.16
C HIS A 732 8.54 -46.89 -1.93
N ASP A 733 7.74 -45.85 -1.73
CA ASP A 733 6.40 -45.70 -2.33
C ASP A 733 6.37 -45.89 -3.84
N LYS A 734 7.41 -45.44 -4.55
CA LYS A 734 7.50 -45.50 -6.01
C LYS A 734 8.15 -46.78 -6.54
N PHE A 735 9.13 -47.33 -5.82
CA PHE A 735 9.96 -48.43 -6.31
C PHE A 735 9.69 -49.79 -5.60
N GLY A 736 8.96 -49.76 -4.50
CA GLY A 736 8.63 -50.97 -3.73
C GLY A 736 9.72 -51.38 -2.72
N TYR A 737 9.82 -52.69 -2.42
CA TYR A 737 10.82 -53.21 -1.52
C TYR A 737 12.20 -53.30 -2.18
N GLY A 738 13.24 -53.06 -1.39
CA GLY A 738 14.63 -53.14 -1.84
C GLY A 738 15.60 -53.27 -0.66
N THR A 739 16.88 -53.53 -0.96
CA THR A 739 17.95 -53.66 0.04
C THR A 739 18.99 -52.52 -0.22
N VAL A 740 19.41 -51.85 0.83
CA VAL A 740 20.42 -50.79 0.75
C VAL A 740 21.76 -51.40 0.41
N THR A 741 22.37 -50.96 -0.68
CA THR A 741 23.67 -51.42 -1.17
C THR A 741 24.80 -50.41 -0.96
N GLY A 742 24.47 -49.17 -0.66
CA GLY A 742 25.45 -48.14 -0.35
C GLY A 742 24.83 -46.84 0.13
N GLN A 743 25.63 -46.04 0.85
CA GLN A 743 25.19 -44.77 1.43
C GLN A 743 26.20 -43.67 1.18
N GLU A 744 25.69 -42.51 0.74
CA GLU A 744 26.46 -41.31 0.61
C GLU A 744 25.70 -40.11 1.21
N GLY A 745 26.02 -39.76 2.48
CA GLY A 745 25.29 -38.77 3.24
C GLY A 745 23.85 -39.21 3.50
N ASN A 746 22.86 -38.45 3.03
CA ASN A 746 21.43 -38.78 3.08
C ASN A 746 20.91 -39.49 1.82
N LYS A 747 21.80 -39.87 0.90
CA LYS A 747 21.47 -40.59 -0.33
C LYS A 747 21.80 -42.08 -0.16
N LEU A 748 20.82 -42.94 -0.45
CA LEU A 748 20.92 -44.37 -0.40
C LEU A 748 20.91 -44.92 -1.82
N THR A 749 21.84 -45.84 -2.09
CA THR A 749 21.77 -46.71 -3.27
C THR A 749 21.05 -48.00 -2.84
N ILE A 750 19.95 -48.32 -3.50
CA ILE A 750 19.07 -49.42 -3.14
C ILE A 750 18.83 -50.30 -4.35
N GLU A 751 19.05 -51.60 -4.20
CA GLU A 751 18.63 -52.60 -5.17
C GLU A 751 17.18 -52.98 -4.90
N PHE A 752 16.26 -52.47 -5.72
CA PHE A 752 14.83 -52.76 -5.60
C PHE A 752 14.43 -54.02 -6.34
N GLU A 753 13.58 -54.82 -5.73
CA GLU A 753 13.13 -56.15 -6.26
C GLU A 753 12.48 -56.04 -7.66
N LYS A 754 11.83 -54.92 -7.97
CA LYS A 754 11.12 -54.71 -9.24
C LYS A 754 11.72 -53.62 -10.15
N ALA A 755 12.53 -52.71 -9.60
CA ALA A 755 12.98 -51.52 -10.32
C ALA A 755 14.49 -51.49 -10.53
N GLY A 756 15.25 -52.50 -10.02
CA GLY A 756 16.71 -52.55 -10.07
C GLY A 756 17.37 -51.50 -9.20
N GLU A 757 18.66 -51.27 -9.41
CA GLU A 757 19.41 -50.28 -8.62
C GLU A 757 18.93 -48.86 -8.87
N LYS A 758 18.61 -48.16 -7.75
CA LYS A 758 18.19 -46.76 -7.75
C LYS A 758 18.86 -45.99 -6.63
N ARG A 759 19.18 -44.72 -6.92
CA ARG A 759 19.68 -43.78 -5.94
C ARG A 759 18.52 -42.92 -5.45
N VAL A 760 18.19 -43.02 -4.15
CA VAL A 760 17.05 -42.34 -3.52
C VAL A 760 17.51 -41.63 -2.24
N LEU A 761 16.70 -40.70 -1.76
CA LEU A 761 16.94 -40.06 -0.48
C LEU A 761 16.35 -40.94 0.65
N ASP A 762 17.04 -40.97 1.79
CA ASP A 762 16.57 -41.69 3.00
C ASP A 762 15.19 -41.20 3.43
N SER A 763 14.87 -39.95 3.13
CA SER A 763 13.59 -39.33 3.42
C SER A 763 12.40 -39.93 2.65
N PHE A 764 12.62 -40.72 1.63
CA PHE A 764 11.57 -41.37 0.83
C PHE A 764 11.47 -42.88 1.06
N VAL A 765 12.25 -43.43 1.99
CA VAL A 765 12.22 -44.86 2.35
C VAL A 765 11.83 -45.03 3.80
N THR A 766 11.18 -46.18 4.09
CA THR A 766 10.89 -46.65 5.43
C THR A 766 11.56 -47.99 5.61
N LEU A 767 12.10 -48.25 6.82
CA LEU A 767 12.59 -49.58 7.17
C LEU A 767 11.44 -50.59 7.04
N ALA A 768 11.70 -51.70 6.36
CA ALA A 768 10.76 -52.80 6.21
C ALA A 768 11.28 -53.95 7.04
N ASP A 769 10.43 -54.50 7.93
CA ASP A 769 10.72 -55.67 8.75
C ASP A 769 10.94 -56.94 7.91
#